data_a7477fa075b12f015562043d048a3e09
#
_entry.id   a7477fa075b12f015562043d048a3e09
#
_cell.length_a   1.000
_cell.length_b   1.000
_cell.length_c   1.000
_cell.angle_alpha   90.00
_cell.angle_beta   90.00
_cell.angle_gamma   90.00
#
_symmetry.space_group_name_H-M   'P 1'
#
loop_
_entity.id
_entity.type
_entity.pdbx_description
1 polymer ?
#
loop_
_entity_poly.entity_id
_entity_poly.type
_entity_poly.pdbx_seq_one_letter_code
_entity_poly.pdbx_strand_id
1 'polypeptide(L)'
;MLFICLSSFTQANTIQFDISQPSQAIGEQLGFIYDPDQYLTPTEALALIAEQNNNSQEFLNFVEAGKTIWFSANIQLRNSQAQLAFIELQNNKSPQIDFYLYKENQLIKSQQYPSQDKRQGHFYQKPNFEFELHPNETVTLLYRVKYATNGLRPVLWDKASYNTSLMLRIPLITTFLGILAGLAIYNLILFFSLKQNVFFCYFAYVSATLGWRFLFSDHSSAFLPANLNLWTLQAASTLVMIAILSAALFCYYFFEKNNIEPKAQMTLKGAMLLTTLCAFTSLFTTAQFDLVMIGLTTVIVAATCLWVAITAWYKGQSTAKYYIISWFPLVVAGIYTQLSLWHLVPNFDNRALLIDIAILLEAILLTLALSDKLKRAELEATYYSSFDPVTQLPNHNSVIASLAKYQEHTSFTLLLIDIQRIRLIQHTLGLNAGNQVLTILARRLNDWSQTQSQLLNFDSPHANKRKVGQLERGYMVLAYQGNLKNLDTIIGDIRLLIQQPIDYQSLHLECDSHIGVLFSDYYQDCHIENLIQNVSIAANIATSKQLPYILYSDEKNLFSERRLALMGELKKALHNQTELHLVLQPQIRLSDKQVHGAEALLRWRHKEHGLIAPSEFIPLAEEAGIITDISLWVIEEALQLNHLICNTNPDHVISVNISAQDLEQPNFVAKLTQLVNNSPVANHQLLLEVTESAMMNNPGDAHLALAQINQLGVKTSIDDFGTGYSSLSYLSLLPVNELKIDKRFVLDISAKTQNYTITETILNLSQNLGLQSVAEGIEDADALYTLRDLGCDYGQGYYISKPLSLPDYLNWLANHLARI
;
A
#
# COMPACT_ATOMS: atom_id res chain seq x y z
N MET A 1 59.59 14.30 0.58
CA MET A 1 60.76 13.43 0.49
C MET A 1 61.40 13.62 -0.86
N LEU A 2 62.58 14.22 -0.91
CA LEU A 2 63.31 14.63 -2.12
C LEU A 2 63.70 13.39 -2.93
N PHE A 3 63.31 13.35 -4.18
CA PHE A 3 64.05 12.58 -5.18
C PHE A 3 64.66 13.60 -6.15
N ILE A 4 65.97 13.86 -5.92
CA ILE A 4 66.84 14.51 -6.89
C ILE A 4 67.17 13.46 -7.93
N CYS A 5 66.53 13.53 -9.11
CA CYS A 5 67.05 12.87 -10.31
C CYS A 5 68.07 13.76 -10.95
N LEU A 6 69.33 13.35 -10.92
CA LEU A 6 70.42 13.86 -11.77
C LEU A 6 70.00 13.62 -13.24
N SER A 7 69.52 14.66 -13.93
CA SER A 7 69.35 14.63 -15.39
C SER A 7 70.62 15.12 -16.07
N SER A 8 71.18 14.25 -16.93
CA SER A 8 72.27 14.57 -17.88
C SER A 8 71.88 15.71 -18.77
N PHE A 9 72.83 16.69 -18.90
CA PHE A 9 72.76 17.83 -19.81
C PHE A 9 72.59 17.35 -21.25
N THR A 10 71.48 17.60 -21.91
CA THR A 10 71.30 17.48 -23.36
C THR A 10 70.84 18.81 -23.94
N GLN A 11 71.57 19.27 -25.01
CA GLN A 11 71.18 20.36 -25.87
C GLN A 11 69.73 20.21 -26.32
N ALA A 12 68.99 21.37 -26.45
CA ALA A 12 67.62 21.38 -26.97
C ALA A 12 67.56 20.57 -28.28
N ASN A 13 67.01 19.36 -28.21
CA ASN A 13 66.97 18.44 -29.34
C ASN A 13 66.01 18.98 -30.38
N THR A 14 66.42 19.11 -31.60
CA THR A 14 65.55 19.44 -32.75
C THR A 14 64.60 18.26 -32.97
N ILE A 15 63.30 18.51 -32.88
CA ILE A 15 62.26 17.55 -33.13
C ILE A 15 62.22 17.23 -34.61
N GLN A 16 62.52 15.97 -34.94
CA GLN A 16 62.36 15.45 -36.30
C GLN A 16 60.89 15.06 -36.52
N PHE A 17 60.18 15.84 -37.30
CA PHE A 17 58.76 15.51 -37.64
C PHE A 17 58.75 14.52 -38.80
N ASP A 18 58.15 13.34 -38.53
CA ASP A 18 58.05 12.23 -39.49
C ASP A 18 56.55 11.95 -39.80
N ILE A 19 56.15 12.18 -41.05
CA ILE A 19 54.78 12.00 -41.55
C ILE A 19 54.36 10.53 -41.53
N SER A 20 55.28 9.56 -41.46
CA SER A 20 54.97 8.15 -41.36
C SER A 20 54.23 7.83 -40.03
N GLN A 21 54.32 8.71 -39.04
CA GLN A 21 53.60 8.63 -37.78
C GLN A 21 52.39 9.57 -37.82
N PRO A 22 51.15 9.09 -37.54
CA PRO A 22 49.92 9.87 -37.62
C PRO A 22 49.89 11.06 -36.64
N SER A 23 50.58 10.94 -35.50
CA SER A 23 50.75 12.03 -34.52
C SER A 23 52.05 11.83 -33.72
N GLN A 24 52.63 12.92 -33.28
CA GLN A 24 53.82 12.89 -32.44
C GLN A 24 53.65 13.78 -31.21
N ALA A 25 53.64 13.16 -30.02
CA ALA A 25 53.69 13.95 -28.78
C ALA A 25 55.07 14.53 -28.59
N ILE A 26 55.13 15.82 -28.35
CA ILE A 26 56.41 16.55 -28.29
C ILE A 26 56.73 17.12 -26.91
N GLY A 27 55.91 16.80 -25.89
CA GLY A 27 56.03 17.37 -24.54
C GLY A 27 57.44 17.21 -23.93
N GLU A 28 58.06 16.03 -24.05
CA GLU A 28 59.40 15.74 -23.48
C GLU A 28 60.56 16.54 -24.13
N GLN A 29 60.28 17.05 -25.31
CA GLN A 29 61.30 17.75 -26.12
C GLN A 29 61.15 19.27 -26.10
N LEU A 30 60.23 19.79 -25.27
CA LEU A 30 59.97 21.22 -25.11
C LEU A 30 60.87 21.82 -24.05
N GLY A 31 61.46 22.95 -24.36
CA GLY A 31 62.04 23.88 -23.38
C GLY A 31 60.94 24.76 -22.78
N PHE A 32 61.02 25.08 -21.50
CA PHE A 32 60.03 25.95 -20.88
C PHE A 32 60.59 26.90 -19.83
N ILE A 33 59.86 28.04 -19.59
CA ILE A 33 60.16 29.01 -18.55
C ILE A 33 58.86 29.55 -17.93
N TYR A 34 58.86 29.78 -16.61
CA TYR A 34 57.78 30.45 -15.89
C TYR A 34 57.87 31.95 -16.05
N ASP A 35 56.73 32.60 -16.30
CA ASP A 35 56.56 34.06 -16.39
C ASP A 35 55.38 34.49 -15.50
N PRO A 36 55.53 34.43 -14.18
CA PRO A 36 54.42 34.68 -13.27
C PRO A 36 53.90 36.10 -13.38
N ASP A 37 54.75 37.04 -13.66
CA ASP A 37 54.43 38.49 -13.73
C ASP A 37 53.97 38.95 -15.11
N GLN A 38 54.05 38.09 -16.13
CA GLN A 38 53.66 38.29 -17.52
C GLN A 38 54.43 39.43 -18.24
N TYR A 39 55.68 39.68 -17.84
CA TYR A 39 56.51 40.78 -18.39
C TYR A 39 57.38 40.38 -19.57
N LEU A 40 57.57 39.04 -19.77
CA LEU A 40 58.52 38.64 -20.85
C LEU A 40 57.91 38.89 -22.24
N THR A 41 58.74 39.50 -23.09
CA THR A 41 58.50 39.58 -24.53
C THR A 41 58.78 38.21 -25.17
N PRO A 42 58.21 37.89 -26.36
CA PRO A 42 58.49 36.62 -27.03
C PRO A 42 60.00 36.40 -27.33
N THR A 43 60.72 37.42 -27.61
CA THR A 43 62.19 37.38 -27.89
C THR A 43 62.95 37.08 -26.60
N GLU A 44 62.59 37.71 -25.48
CA GLU A 44 63.27 37.50 -24.21
C GLU A 44 62.96 36.08 -23.66
N ALA A 45 61.70 35.61 -23.79
CA ALA A 45 61.32 34.26 -23.40
C ALA A 45 62.12 33.22 -24.21
N LEU A 46 62.26 33.41 -25.52
CA LEU A 46 63.04 32.50 -26.36
C LEU A 46 64.48 32.41 -25.93
N ALA A 47 65.16 33.61 -25.67
CA ALA A 47 66.54 33.67 -25.19
C ALA A 47 66.69 32.94 -23.83
N LEU A 48 65.85 33.22 -22.89
CA LEU A 48 65.90 32.61 -21.54
C LEU A 48 65.65 31.09 -21.55
N ILE A 49 64.74 30.58 -22.40
CA ILE A 49 64.52 29.13 -22.56
C ILE A 49 65.81 28.48 -23.14
N ALA A 50 66.47 29.12 -24.07
CA ALA A 50 67.74 28.61 -24.68
C ALA A 50 68.92 28.57 -23.66
N GLU A 51 68.97 29.54 -22.72
CA GLU A 51 69.95 29.59 -21.65
C GLU A 51 69.69 28.59 -20.53
N GLN A 52 68.43 28.40 -20.09
CA GLN A 52 68.13 27.59 -18.96
C GLN A 52 68.06 26.06 -19.24
N ASN A 53 67.88 25.66 -20.49
CA ASN A 53 67.90 24.30 -20.99
C ASN A 53 66.96 23.31 -20.18
N ASN A 54 65.86 23.83 -19.75
CA ASN A 54 64.87 23.07 -18.96
C ASN A 54 63.95 22.26 -19.90
N ASN A 55 64.01 20.92 -19.85
CA ASN A 55 63.13 20.05 -20.62
C ASN A 55 61.87 19.67 -19.81
N SER A 56 60.75 19.63 -20.49
CA SER A 56 59.48 19.23 -19.89
C SER A 56 59.20 17.71 -19.99
N GLN A 57 58.08 17.20 -19.44
CA GLN A 57 57.64 15.83 -19.55
C GLN A 57 56.61 15.66 -20.66
N GLU A 58 56.32 14.44 -21.11
CA GLU A 58 55.31 14.15 -22.12
C GLU A 58 53.95 14.80 -21.83
N PHE A 59 53.51 14.75 -20.55
CA PHE A 59 52.41 15.53 -20.00
C PHE A 59 52.96 16.63 -19.12
N LEU A 60 52.66 17.85 -19.48
CA LEU A 60 53.13 19.02 -18.75
C LEU A 60 52.35 19.14 -17.44
N ASN A 61 52.93 18.66 -16.36
CA ASN A 61 52.38 18.82 -15.01
C ASN A 61 53.17 19.92 -14.30
N PHE A 62 52.55 21.05 -14.10
CA PHE A 62 53.19 22.23 -13.53
C PHE A 62 53.12 22.21 -12.00
N VAL A 63 54.21 22.51 -11.33
CA VAL A 63 54.25 22.64 -9.86
C VAL A 63 53.40 23.83 -9.42
N GLU A 64 53.22 24.84 -10.27
CA GLU A 64 52.46 26.05 -9.99
C GLU A 64 51.38 26.27 -11.04
N ALA A 65 50.31 25.53 -10.94
CA ALA A 65 49.16 25.69 -11.83
C ALA A 65 48.55 27.11 -11.68
N GLY A 66 48.10 27.68 -12.79
CA GLY A 66 47.51 29.03 -12.82
C GLY A 66 48.47 30.12 -13.19
N LYS A 67 49.78 29.85 -13.31
CA LYS A 67 50.77 30.81 -13.79
C LYS A 67 50.89 30.82 -15.32
N THR A 68 51.48 31.85 -15.84
CA THR A 68 51.87 31.95 -17.26
C THR A 68 53.19 31.23 -17.51
N ILE A 69 53.22 30.43 -18.57
CA ILE A 69 54.38 29.62 -18.95
C ILE A 69 54.62 29.78 -20.44
N TRP A 70 55.90 29.93 -20.80
CA TRP A 70 56.37 29.91 -22.18
C TRP A 70 56.99 28.56 -22.50
N PHE A 71 56.73 28.04 -23.72
CA PHE A 71 57.30 26.81 -24.25
C PHE A 71 57.96 27.08 -25.61
N SER A 72 59.05 26.41 -25.85
CA SER A 72 59.75 26.47 -27.15
C SER A 72 60.13 25.10 -27.65
N ALA A 73 60.03 24.90 -28.96
CA ALA A 73 60.49 23.71 -29.66
C ALA A 73 61.15 24.08 -31.03
N ASN A 74 62.23 23.47 -31.34
CA ASN A 74 62.81 23.51 -32.68
C ASN A 74 62.26 22.27 -33.46
N ILE A 75 61.64 22.53 -34.60
CA ILE A 75 61.01 21.47 -35.42
C ILE A 75 61.69 21.47 -36.81
N GLN A 76 62.04 20.29 -37.26
CA GLN A 76 62.58 20.05 -38.58
C GLN A 76 61.87 18.94 -39.30
N LEU A 77 61.51 19.12 -40.55
CA LEU A 77 60.83 18.12 -41.36
C LEU A 77 61.87 17.08 -41.86
N ARG A 78 61.54 15.78 -41.60
CA ARG A 78 62.36 14.65 -42.08
C ARG A 78 62.13 14.34 -43.57
N ASN A 79 60.98 14.75 -44.11
CA ASN A 79 60.52 14.39 -45.45
C ASN A 79 61.05 15.34 -46.51
N SER A 80 61.10 14.92 -47.81
CA SER A 80 61.63 15.68 -48.95
C SER A 80 60.67 16.69 -49.56
N GLN A 81 59.39 16.74 -49.12
CA GLN A 81 58.37 17.68 -49.64
C GLN A 81 57.82 18.57 -48.51
N ALA A 82 57.55 19.84 -48.89
CA ALA A 82 56.92 20.78 -47.93
C ALA A 82 55.58 20.24 -47.45
N GLN A 83 55.30 20.40 -46.11
CA GLN A 83 54.12 19.84 -45.45
C GLN A 83 53.47 20.87 -44.54
N LEU A 84 52.16 20.83 -44.51
CA LEU A 84 51.34 21.57 -43.55
C LEU A 84 51.22 20.80 -42.25
N ALA A 85 51.79 21.34 -41.18
CA ALA A 85 51.78 20.79 -39.84
C ALA A 85 50.83 21.55 -38.92
N PHE A 86 50.24 20.83 -37.96
CA PHE A 86 49.39 21.39 -36.92
C PHE A 86 49.95 21.01 -35.55
N ILE A 87 50.10 21.99 -34.66
CA ILE A 87 50.27 21.69 -33.25
C ILE A 87 48.93 21.84 -32.52
N GLU A 88 48.48 20.81 -31.85
CA GLU A 88 47.30 20.79 -31.02
C GLU A 88 47.72 20.69 -29.55
N LEU A 89 47.21 21.59 -28.71
CA LEU A 89 47.39 21.49 -27.27
C LEU A 89 46.19 20.71 -26.67
N GLN A 90 46.36 19.37 -26.52
CA GLN A 90 45.35 18.50 -25.95
C GLN A 90 45.22 18.74 -24.45
N ASN A 91 44.05 18.46 -23.88
CA ASN A 91 43.68 18.67 -22.46
C ASN A 91 43.84 20.14 -21.99
N ASN A 92 43.90 21.09 -22.92
CA ASN A 92 44.07 22.49 -22.58
C ASN A 92 42.75 23.10 -22.08
N LYS A 93 42.80 23.75 -20.92
CA LYS A 93 41.73 24.54 -20.33
C LYS A 93 42.16 25.98 -20.08
N SER A 94 43.30 26.36 -20.62
CA SER A 94 43.83 27.72 -20.45
C SER A 94 43.02 28.73 -21.25
N PRO A 95 42.64 29.86 -20.64
CA PRO A 95 41.79 30.85 -21.28
C PRO A 95 42.43 31.59 -22.43
N GLN A 96 43.78 31.63 -22.48
CA GLN A 96 44.52 32.34 -23.54
C GLN A 96 45.81 31.63 -23.86
N ILE A 97 46.07 31.44 -25.16
CA ILE A 97 47.33 30.93 -25.70
C ILE A 97 47.76 31.80 -26.84
N ASP A 98 49.02 32.22 -26.82
CA ASP A 98 49.63 32.98 -27.87
C ASP A 98 50.69 32.11 -28.54
N PHE A 99 50.63 31.94 -29.87
CA PHE A 99 51.53 31.15 -30.65
C PHE A 99 52.40 32.08 -31.48
N TYR A 100 53.71 31.78 -31.63
CA TYR A 100 54.69 32.49 -32.41
C TYR A 100 55.54 31.47 -33.17
N LEU A 101 55.73 31.71 -34.44
CA LEU A 101 56.59 30.90 -35.31
C LEU A 101 57.77 31.75 -35.77
N TYR A 102 58.98 31.31 -35.46
CA TYR A 102 60.21 31.92 -35.85
C TYR A 102 60.92 31.06 -36.87
N LYS A 103 61.62 31.74 -37.83
CA LYS A 103 62.61 31.17 -38.76
C LYS A 103 63.85 32.04 -38.72
N GLU A 104 65.02 31.44 -38.51
CA GLU A 104 66.29 32.20 -38.43
C GLU A 104 66.20 33.44 -37.53
N ASN A 105 65.55 33.32 -36.36
CA ASN A 105 65.25 34.40 -35.42
C ASN A 105 64.34 35.54 -35.96
N GLN A 106 63.68 35.38 -37.11
CA GLN A 106 62.67 36.34 -37.59
C GLN A 106 61.25 35.75 -37.29
N LEU A 107 60.38 36.61 -36.78
CA LEU A 107 58.97 36.20 -36.55
C LEU A 107 58.21 36.11 -37.89
N ILE A 108 57.79 34.92 -38.28
CA ILE A 108 57.05 34.68 -39.51
C ILE A 108 55.51 34.75 -39.28
N LYS A 109 55.05 34.24 -38.18
CA LYS A 109 53.60 34.12 -37.91
C LYS A 109 53.31 34.21 -36.41
N SER A 110 52.25 34.94 -36.06
CA SER A 110 51.73 34.92 -34.71
C SER A 110 50.23 34.73 -34.74
N GLN A 111 49.68 34.02 -33.73
CA GLN A 111 48.25 33.75 -33.60
C GLN A 111 47.88 33.66 -32.13
N GLN A 112 46.78 34.29 -31.78
CA GLN A 112 46.18 34.15 -30.43
C GLN A 112 45.01 33.23 -30.42
N TYR A 113 44.88 32.46 -29.34
CA TYR A 113 43.67 31.65 -29.05
C TYR A 113 43.07 32.13 -27.72
N PRO A 114 41.77 32.34 -27.66
CA PRO A 114 40.79 32.28 -28.75
C PRO A 114 41.00 33.45 -29.73
N SER A 115 40.79 33.18 -31.00
CA SER A 115 40.92 34.20 -32.08
C SER A 115 39.85 35.28 -31.93
N GLN A 116 40.25 36.54 -32.07
CA GLN A 116 39.31 37.67 -32.12
C GLN A 116 38.53 37.74 -33.45
N ASP A 117 39.01 37.04 -34.49
CA ASP A 117 38.36 37.01 -35.79
C ASP A 117 37.42 35.82 -35.94
N LYS A 118 36.14 36.07 -35.76
CA LYS A 118 35.05 35.08 -35.90
C LYS A 118 34.87 34.56 -37.35
N ARG A 119 35.57 35.11 -38.34
CA ARG A 119 35.39 34.74 -39.76
C ARG A 119 36.25 33.55 -40.19
N GLN A 120 37.20 33.11 -39.38
CA GLN A 120 37.95 31.88 -39.65
C GLN A 120 37.22 30.68 -39.14
N GLY A 121 36.23 30.26 -39.80
CA GLY A 121 35.34 29.15 -39.82
C GLY A 121 35.62 27.81 -39.11
N HIS A 122 36.29 27.80 -37.96
CA HIS A 122 36.59 26.55 -37.23
C HIS A 122 35.75 26.42 -35.98
N PHE A 123 34.52 25.96 -36.13
CA PHE A 123 33.52 25.85 -35.07
C PHE A 123 33.79 24.77 -34.01
N TYR A 124 34.78 23.89 -34.20
CA TYR A 124 34.95 22.68 -33.36
C TYR A 124 36.41 22.35 -33.07
N GLN A 125 37.27 23.32 -32.73
CA GLN A 125 38.70 23.01 -32.61
C GLN A 125 39.25 23.38 -31.23
N LYS A 126 40.04 22.47 -30.68
CA LYS A 126 41.00 22.77 -29.60
C LYS A 126 42.03 23.79 -30.11
N PRO A 127 42.74 24.49 -29.18
CA PRO A 127 43.79 25.37 -29.60
C PRO A 127 44.76 24.66 -30.52
N ASN A 128 44.76 25.06 -31.78
CA ASN A 128 45.70 24.58 -32.81
C ASN A 128 46.33 25.72 -33.53
N PHE A 129 47.52 25.46 -34.01
CA PHE A 129 48.29 26.41 -34.78
C PHE A 129 48.81 25.71 -36.01
N GLU A 130 48.43 26.23 -37.20
CA GLU A 130 48.81 25.70 -38.50
C GLU A 130 50.04 26.43 -39.04
N PHE A 131 51.04 25.68 -39.50
CA PHE A 131 52.23 26.20 -40.08
C PHE A 131 52.79 25.25 -41.15
N GLU A 132 53.58 25.83 -42.10
CA GLU A 132 54.17 25.07 -43.17
C GLU A 132 55.65 24.77 -42.82
N LEU A 133 56.04 23.51 -43.04
CA LEU A 133 57.43 23.04 -42.88
C LEU A 133 58.02 22.70 -44.24
N HIS A 134 59.13 23.23 -44.53
CA HIS A 134 59.92 22.91 -45.74
C HIS A 134 61.07 21.94 -45.43
N PRO A 135 61.50 21.11 -46.42
CA PRO A 135 62.59 20.15 -46.22
C PRO A 135 63.91 20.89 -45.83
N ASN A 136 64.61 20.27 -44.86
CA ASN A 136 65.90 20.81 -44.34
C ASN A 136 65.83 22.18 -43.67
N GLU A 137 64.66 22.71 -43.42
CA GLU A 137 64.43 23.97 -42.71
C GLU A 137 64.04 23.67 -41.23
N THR A 138 64.71 24.42 -40.33
CA THR A 138 64.38 24.36 -38.90
C THR A 138 63.56 25.58 -38.56
N VAL A 139 62.32 25.34 -38.00
CA VAL A 139 61.48 26.40 -37.47
C VAL A 139 61.43 26.31 -35.95
N THR A 140 61.42 27.45 -35.30
CA THR A 140 61.23 27.49 -33.83
C THR A 140 59.83 27.91 -33.53
N LEU A 141 59.10 26.99 -32.88
CA LEU A 141 57.79 27.25 -32.37
C LEU A 141 57.88 27.73 -30.91
N LEU A 142 57.31 28.91 -30.64
CA LEU A 142 57.18 29.44 -29.29
C LEU A 142 55.69 29.66 -28.96
N TYR A 143 55.28 29.25 -27.80
CA TYR A 143 53.91 29.54 -27.36
C TYR A 143 53.85 29.87 -25.89
N ARG A 144 52.98 30.85 -25.55
CA ARG A 144 52.66 31.27 -24.20
C ARG A 144 51.32 30.74 -23.79
N VAL A 145 51.28 30.06 -22.68
CA VAL A 145 50.01 29.55 -22.08
C VAL A 145 49.75 30.35 -20.81
N LYS A 146 48.72 31.20 -20.82
CA LYS A 146 48.30 31.95 -19.63
C LYS A 146 47.37 31.08 -18.76
N TYR A 147 47.60 31.12 -17.46
CA TYR A 147 46.85 30.27 -16.48
C TYR A 147 46.90 28.77 -16.83
N ALA A 148 48.09 28.27 -17.05
CA ALA A 148 48.35 26.91 -17.47
C ALA A 148 47.71 25.89 -16.47
N THR A 149 47.11 24.85 -17.02
CA THR A 149 46.49 23.74 -16.25
C THR A 149 47.30 22.47 -16.39
N ASN A 150 47.32 21.62 -15.38
CA ASN A 150 48.04 20.35 -15.40
C ASN A 150 47.50 19.40 -16.49
N GLY A 151 48.35 18.55 -17.02
CA GLY A 151 48.02 17.54 -18.01
C GLY A 151 47.95 18.03 -19.45
N LEU A 152 48.48 19.23 -19.74
CA LEU A 152 48.60 19.73 -21.10
C LEU A 152 49.50 18.80 -21.92
N ARG A 153 49.06 18.42 -23.12
CA ARG A 153 49.80 17.54 -24.03
C ARG A 153 49.87 18.21 -25.40
N PRO A 154 51.03 18.75 -25.79
CA PRO A 154 51.27 19.23 -27.13
C PRO A 154 51.53 18.08 -28.10
N VAL A 155 50.75 18.03 -29.18
CA VAL A 155 50.83 16.98 -30.22
C VAL A 155 50.98 17.63 -31.57
N LEU A 156 51.96 17.17 -32.32
CA LEU A 156 52.22 17.59 -33.69
C LEU A 156 51.53 16.61 -34.63
N TRP A 157 50.80 17.15 -35.61
CA TRP A 157 50.02 16.42 -36.59
C TRP A 157 50.35 16.81 -38.01
N ASP A 158 50.33 15.91 -38.96
CA ASP A 158 50.09 16.25 -40.36
C ASP A 158 48.59 16.55 -40.61
N LYS A 159 48.31 17.27 -41.70
CA LYS A 159 46.98 17.75 -42.04
C LYS A 159 45.98 16.60 -42.25
N ALA A 160 46.38 15.51 -42.90
CA ALA A 160 45.49 14.41 -43.24
C ALA A 160 45.12 13.62 -41.97
N SER A 161 46.10 13.30 -41.13
CA SER A 161 45.91 12.57 -39.87
C SER A 161 45.10 13.40 -38.85
N TYR A 162 45.32 14.72 -38.77
CA TYR A 162 44.52 15.61 -37.95
C TYR A 162 43.05 15.60 -38.35
N ASN A 163 42.75 15.77 -39.66
CA ASN A 163 41.39 15.73 -40.16
C ASN A 163 40.72 14.38 -39.92
N THR A 164 41.45 13.27 -40.09
CA THR A 164 40.94 11.92 -39.81
C THR A 164 40.61 11.75 -38.32
N SER A 165 41.46 12.25 -37.43
CA SER A 165 41.22 12.26 -35.98
C SER A 165 39.96 13.07 -35.64
N LEU A 166 39.73 14.20 -36.24
CA LEU A 166 38.54 15.02 -36.04
C LEU A 166 37.27 14.30 -36.54
N MET A 167 37.33 13.66 -37.72
CA MET A 167 36.21 12.92 -38.29
C MET A 167 35.75 11.74 -37.42
N LEU A 168 36.65 11.18 -36.63
CA LEU A 168 36.30 10.11 -35.66
C LEU A 168 35.84 10.67 -34.31
N ARG A 169 36.55 11.66 -33.79
CA ARG A 169 36.36 12.21 -32.44
C ARG A 169 35.04 12.98 -32.29
N ILE A 170 34.70 13.83 -33.25
CA ILE A 170 33.49 14.68 -33.17
C ILE A 170 32.21 13.85 -33.17
N PRO A 171 31.97 12.88 -34.10
CA PRO A 171 30.78 12.02 -34.04
C PRO A 171 30.68 11.20 -32.77
N LEU A 172 31.79 10.64 -32.27
CA LEU A 172 31.78 9.84 -31.03
C LEU A 172 31.30 10.68 -29.84
N ILE A 173 31.87 11.89 -29.66
CA ILE A 173 31.43 12.77 -28.55
C ILE A 173 29.99 13.22 -28.75
N THR A 174 29.59 13.58 -29.98
CA THR A 174 28.22 13.99 -30.29
C THR A 174 27.23 12.89 -29.98
N THR A 175 27.53 11.65 -30.39
CA THR A 175 26.70 10.48 -30.10
C THR A 175 26.58 10.22 -28.59
N PHE A 176 27.70 10.30 -27.86
CA PHE A 176 27.72 10.17 -26.41
C PHE A 176 26.83 11.21 -25.72
N LEU A 177 26.97 12.49 -26.07
CA LEU A 177 26.16 13.58 -25.54
C LEU A 177 24.66 13.39 -25.90
N GLY A 178 24.39 12.94 -27.15
CA GLY A 178 23.03 12.64 -27.60
C GLY A 178 22.34 11.52 -26.79
N ILE A 179 23.08 10.45 -26.50
CA ILE A 179 22.55 9.33 -25.67
C ILE A 179 22.26 9.82 -24.25
N LEU A 180 23.16 10.57 -23.61
CA LEU A 180 22.93 11.13 -22.29
C LEU A 180 21.74 12.10 -22.27
N ALA A 181 21.60 12.95 -23.29
CA ALA A 181 20.45 13.84 -23.42
C ALA A 181 19.13 13.05 -23.55
N GLY A 182 19.11 11.99 -24.37
CA GLY A 182 17.96 11.10 -24.50
C GLY A 182 17.57 10.42 -23.18
N LEU A 183 18.57 9.92 -22.42
CA LEU A 183 18.34 9.33 -21.10
C LEU A 183 17.82 10.36 -20.08
N ALA A 184 18.34 11.59 -20.11
CA ALA A 184 17.86 12.66 -19.24
C ALA A 184 16.38 12.99 -19.54
N ILE A 185 16.03 13.22 -20.82
CA ILE A 185 14.66 13.50 -21.23
C ILE A 185 13.71 12.33 -20.86
N TYR A 186 14.11 11.09 -21.11
CA TYR A 186 13.34 9.92 -20.76
C TYR A 186 13.01 9.87 -19.25
N ASN A 187 14.00 10.09 -18.39
CA ASN A 187 13.78 10.09 -16.94
C ASN A 187 12.93 11.28 -16.46
N LEU A 188 13.02 12.43 -17.14
CA LEU A 188 12.16 13.59 -16.86
C LEU A 188 10.69 13.27 -17.20
N ILE A 189 10.43 12.61 -18.33
CA ILE A 189 9.09 12.17 -18.73
C ILE A 189 8.55 11.16 -17.67
N LEU A 190 9.37 10.20 -17.26
CA LEU A 190 8.97 9.23 -16.21
C LEU A 190 8.68 9.91 -14.86
N PHE A 191 9.45 10.96 -14.50
CA PHE A 191 9.16 11.73 -13.29
C PHE A 191 7.76 12.38 -13.35
N PHE A 192 7.40 13.04 -14.44
CA PHE A 192 6.06 13.66 -14.58
C PHE A 192 4.94 12.62 -14.64
N SER A 193 5.18 11.46 -15.25
CA SER A 193 4.20 10.38 -15.34
C SER A 193 3.97 9.67 -14.00
N LEU A 194 5.04 9.30 -13.31
CA LEU A 194 4.99 8.46 -12.12
C LEU A 194 5.07 9.24 -10.80
N LYS A 195 5.46 10.53 -10.84
CA LYS A 195 5.65 11.43 -9.69
C LYS A 195 6.57 10.86 -8.59
N GLN A 196 7.55 10.04 -8.96
CA GLN A 196 8.52 9.44 -8.04
C GLN A 196 9.86 10.20 -8.09
N ASN A 197 10.35 10.65 -6.93
CA ASN A 197 11.56 11.45 -6.80
C ASN A 197 12.83 10.77 -7.32
N VAL A 198 12.87 9.45 -7.38
CA VAL A 198 14.02 8.68 -7.90
C VAL A 198 14.33 9.05 -9.35
N PHE A 199 13.30 9.25 -10.20
CA PHE A 199 13.47 9.65 -11.60
C PHE A 199 14.00 11.07 -11.74
N PHE A 200 13.55 11.99 -10.88
CA PHE A 200 14.05 13.35 -10.86
C PHE A 200 15.52 13.41 -10.44
N CYS A 201 15.90 12.66 -9.40
CA CYS A 201 17.30 12.59 -8.97
C CYS A 201 18.21 12.01 -10.07
N TYR A 202 17.72 10.99 -10.78
CA TYR A 202 18.46 10.41 -11.90
C TYR A 202 18.54 11.36 -13.09
N PHE A 203 17.46 12.06 -13.44
CA PHE A 203 17.47 13.14 -14.44
C PHE A 203 18.50 14.21 -14.09
N ALA A 204 18.53 14.68 -12.83
CA ALA A 204 19.49 15.69 -12.38
C ALA A 204 20.94 15.20 -12.48
N TYR A 205 21.20 13.94 -12.10
CA TYR A 205 22.50 13.29 -12.23
C TYR A 205 22.98 13.26 -13.68
N VAL A 206 22.17 12.72 -14.59
CA VAL A 206 22.53 12.60 -16.01
C VAL A 206 22.67 13.97 -16.67
N SER A 207 21.79 14.93 -16.34
CA SER A 207 21.83 16.30 -16.88
C SER A 207 23.07 17.07 -16.40
N ALA A 208 23.44 16.94 -15.12
CA ALA A 208 24.65 17.55 -14.60
C ALA A 208 25.93 16.94 -15.23
N THR A 209 25.95 15.62 -15.42
CA THR A 209 27.03 14.90 -16.11
C THR A 209 27.12 15.31 -17.60
N LEU A 210 25.99 15.42 -18.29
CA LEU A 210 25.88 15.90 -19.65
C LEU A 210 26.44 17.33 -19.77
N GLY A 211 26.00 18.24 -18.89
CA GLY A 211 26.48 19.62 -18.84
C GLY A 211 27.98 19.71 -18.60
N TRP A 212 28.49 18.93 -17.64
CA TRP A 212 29.92 18.84 -17.37
C TRP A 212 30.71 18.38 -18.61
N ARG A 213 30.30 17.25 -19.24
CA ARG A 213 30.98 16.72 -20.45
C ARG A 213 30.86 17.66 -21.64
N PHE A 214 29.71 18.34 -21.81
CA PHE A 214 29.55 19.37 -22.84
C PHE A 214 30.57 20.52 -22.67
N LEU A 215 30.72 21.05 -21.44
CA LEU A 215 31.68 22.12 -21.16
C LEU A 215 33.13 21.72 -21.44
N PHE A 216 33.49 20.43 -21.29
CA PHE A 216 34.79 19.89 -21.60
C PHE A 216 34.93 19.34 -23.02
N SER A 217 33.89 19.34 -23.82
CA SER A 217 33.92 18.93 -25.22
C SER A 217 34.36 20.04 -26.13
N ASP A 218 34.84 19.67 -27.32
CA ASP A 218 35.17 20.61 -28.37
C ASP A 218 33.96 21.42 -28.87
N HIS A 219 32.74 20.93 -28.59
CA HIS A 219 31.47 21.57 -28.97
C HIS A 219 31.17 22.83 -28.14
N SER A 220 31.67 22.92 -26.91
CA SER A 220 31.40 24.08 -26.04
C SER A 220 31.92 25.41 -26.66
N SER A 221 33.02 25.35 -27.36
CA SER A 221 33.60 26.53 -28.04
C SER A 221 32.75 27.09 -29.18
N ALA A 222 31.86 26.26 -29.77
CA ALA A 222 30.93 26.70 -30.81
C ALA A 222 29.73 27.49 -30.26
N PHE A 223 29.35 27.23 -29.01
CA PHE A 223 28.14 27.80 -28.39
C PHE A 223 28.46 28.85 -27.32
N LEU A 224 29.64 28.77 -26.69
CA LEU A 224 30.00 29.66 -25.59
C LEU A 224 30.99 30.75 -26.07
N PRO A 225 30.78 32.01 -25.70
CA PRO A 225 31.71 33.09 -26.02
C PRO A 225 33.05 32.87 -25.31
N ALA A 226 34.13 33.24 -26.01
CA ALA A 226 35.52 33.04 -25.54
C ALA A 226 35.85 33.76 -24.21
N ASN A 227 35.14 34.83 -23.89
CA ASN A 227 35.33 35.58 -22.63
C ASN A 227 34.73 34.90 -21.38
N LEU A 228 34.01 33.78 -21.54
CA LEU A 228 33.44 33.03 -20.42
C LEU A 228 34.34 31.89 -19.89
N ASN A 229 35.61 31.80 -20.32
CA ASN A 229 36.47 30.66 -19.99
C ASN A 229 36.73 30.45 -18.49
N LEU A 230 36.78 31.48 -17.67
CA LEU A 230 36.87 31.34 -16.19
C LEU A 230 35.57 30.83 -15.58
N TRP A 231 34.41 31.31 -16.04
CA TRP A 231 33.10 30.86 -15.64
C TRP A 231 32.85 29.41 -16.03
N THR A 232 33.37 28.94 -17.18
CA THR A 232 33.21 27.56 -17.63
C THR A 232 33.91 26.57 -16.71
N LEU A 233 35.06 26.91 -16.16
CA LEU A 233 35.76 26.07 -15.19
C LEU A 233 35.00 25.96 -13.85
N GLN A 234 34.53 27.12 -13.33
CA GLN A 234 33.71 27.10 -12.10
C GLN A 234 32.37 26.38 -12.31
N ALA A 235 31.70 26.66 -13.44
CA ALA A 235 30.46 25.98 -13.79
C ALA A 235 30.66 24.45 -13.92
N ALA A 236 31.78 24.03 -14.49
CA ALA A 236 32.10 22.60 -14.61
C ALA A 236 32.31 21.94 -13.25
N SER A 237 33.04 22.56 -12.32
CA SER A 237 33.21 22.05 -10.94
C SER A 237 31.89 21.96 -10.21
N THR A 238 31.05 22.98 -10.31
CA THR A 238 29.70 22.99 -9.70
C THR A 238 28.80 21.90 -10.29
N LEU A 239 28.83 21.68 -11.62
CA LEU A 239 28.05 20.61 -12.26
C LEU A 239 28.49 19.22 -11.79
N VAL A 240 29.80 19.00 -11.59
CA VAL A 240 30.27 17.72 -11.01
C VAL A 240 29.76 17.53 -9.58
N MET A 241 29.78 18.57 -8.75
CA MET A 241 29.24 18.51 -7.39
C MET A 241 27.73 18.25 -7.39
N ILE A 242 26.97 18.86 -8.30
CA ILE A 242 25.55 18.60 -8.49
C ILE A 242 25.33 17.14 -8.93
N ALA A 243 26.17 16.60 -9.82
CA ALA A 243 26.09 15.20 -10.23
C ALA A 243 26.32 14.25 -9.04
N ILE A 244 27.37 14.49 -8.23
CA ILE A 244 27.69 13.70 -7.04
C ILE A 244 26.53 13.76 -6.02
N LEU A 245 25.97 14.95 -5.76
CA LEU A 245 24.81 15.12 -4.87
C LEU A 245 23.59 14.40 -5.40
N SER A 246 23.32 14.53 -6.70
CA SER A 246 22.18 13.88 -7.36
C SER A 246 22.31 12.35 -7.35
N ALA A 247 23.53 11.80 -7.48
CA ALA A 247 23.81 10.38 -7.33
C ALA A 247 23.54 9.88 -5.90
N ALA A 248 23.93 10.66 -4.88
CA ALA A 248 23.61 10.35 -3.49
C ALA A 248 22.11 10.39 -3.18
N LEU A 249 21.40 11.42 -3.70
CA LEU A 249 19.94 11.52 -3.62
C LEU A 249 19.24 10.38 -4.37
N PHE A 250 19.73 10.02 -5.54
CA PHE A 250 19.24 8.86 -6.28
C PHE A 250 19.38 7.58 -5.45
N CYS A 251 20.53 7.33 -4.85
CA CYS A 251 20.75 6.20 -3.93
C CYS A 251 19.74 6.20 -2.78
N TYR A 252 19.49 7.36 -2.15
CA TYR A 252 18.55 7.52 -1.04
C TYR A 252 17.11 7.18 -1.41
N TYR A 253 16.64 7.58 -2.60
CA TYR A 253 15.28 7.30 -3.08
C TYR A 253 15.15 5.95 -3.80
N PHE A 254 16.25 5.37 -4.30
CA PHE A 254 16.24 4.11 -5.00
C PHE A 254 15.96 2.93 -4.05
N PHE A 255 16.55 2.93 -2.86
CA PHE A 255 16.37 1.87 -1.88
C PHE A 255 15.21 2.16 -0.93
N GLU A 256 14.51 1.11 -0.50
CA GLU A 256 13.45 1.20 0.49
C GLU A 256 14.02 1.51 1.87
N LYS A 257 13.44 2.49 2.54
CA LYS A 257 13.92 2.98 3.84
C LYS A 257 14.06 1.88 4.91
N ASN A 258 13.15 0.91 4.91
CA ASN A 258 13.13 -0.20 5.87
C ASN A 258 14.25 -1.23 5.62
N ASN A 259 14.80 -1.27 4.41
CA ASN A 259 15.85 -2.20 4.00
C ASN A 259 17.25 -1.60 4.10
N ILE A 260 17.39 -0.35 4.55
CA ILE A 260 18.69 0.30 4.77
C ILE A 260 19.05 0.22 6.25
N GLU A 261 20.32 -0.04 6.55
CA GLU A 261 20.82 0.06 7.92
C GLU A 261 20.76 1.54 8.38
N PRO A 262 20.24 1.83 9.60
CA PRO A 262 20.13 3.21 10.10
C PRO A 262 21.45 3.99 10.09
N LYS A 263 22.57 3.32 10.40
CA LYS A 263 23.91 3.92 10.34
C LYS A 263 24.31 4.31 8.92
N ALA A 264 24.07 3.43 7.93
CA ALA A 264 24.36 3.69 6.53
C ALA A 264 23.48 4.84 5.98
N GLN A 265 22.24 4.94 6.42
CA GLN A 265 21.36 6.05 6.06
C GLN A 265 21.83 7.38 6.64
N MET A 266 22.31 7.38 7.88
CA MET A 266 22.84 8.59 8.55
C MET A 266 24.12 9.07 7.88
N THR A 267 25.04 8.16 7.54
CA THR A 267 26.30 8.51 6.82
C THR A 267 26.02 9.06 5.43
N LEU A 268 25.04 8.49 4.69
CA LEU A 268 24.63 8.99 3.37
C LEU A 268 24.09 10.43 3.48
N LYS A 269 23.26 10.72 4.49
CA LYS A 269 22.77 12.09 4.72
C LYS A 269 23.90 13.05 5.08
N GLY A 270 24.88 12.61 5.87
CA GLY A 270 26.09 13.38 6.17
C GLY A 270 26.92 13.68 4.91
N ALA A 271 27.10 12.70 4.04
CA ALA A 271 27.78 12.83 2.76
C ALA A 271 27.05 13.83 1.82
N MET A 272 25.72 13.76 1.75
CA MET A 272 24.90 14.71 1.00
C MET A 272 25.06 16.15 1.51
N LEU A 273 25.03 16.35 2.84
CA LEU A 273 25.24 17.66 3.44
C LEU A 273 26.63 18.21 3.11
N LEU A 274 27.67 17.38 3.25
CA LEU A 274 29.03 17.74 2.89
C LEU A 274 29.15 18.15 1.43
N THR A 275 28.58 17.34 0.52
CA THR A 275 28.60 17.62 -0.92
C THR A 275 27.85 18.92 -1.25
N THR A 276 26.73 19.21 -0.57
CA THR A 276 25.98 20.47 -0.74
C THR A 276 26.80 21.65 -0.31
N LEU A 277 27.49 21.56 0.82
CA LEU A 277 28.41 22.63 1.28
C LEU A 277 29.56 22.84 0.29
N CYS A 278 30.18 21.75 -0.20
CA CYS A 278 31.24 21.83 -1.21
C CYS A 278 30.74 22.40 -2.54
N ALA A 279 29.54 22.07 -2.98
CA ALA A 279 28.92 22.66 -4.17
C ALA A 279 28.68 24.17 -4.03
N PHE A 280 28.28 24.61 -2.83
CA PHE A 280 28.13 26.04 -2.55
C PHE A 280 29.47 26.78 -2.52
N THR A 281 30.47 26.20 -1.86
CA THR A 281 31.81 26.80 -1.79
C THR A 281 32.50 26.87 -3.14
N SER A 282 32.26 25.92 -4.05
CA SER A 282 32.82 25.87 -5.40
C SER A 282 32.47 27.11 -6.27
N LEU A 283 31.42 27.84 -5.88
CA LEU A 283 31.08 29.12 -6.56
C LEU A 283 32.03 30.27 -6.22
N PHE A 284 32.82 30.16 -5.15
CA PHE A 284 33.63 31.22 -4.58
C PHE A 284 35.11 30.84 -4.45
N THR A 285 35.47 29.58 -4.67
CA THR A 285 36.83 29.05 -4.48
C THR A 285 37.63 28.97 -5.80
N THR A 286 38.92 28.69 -5.68
CA THR A 286 39.79 28.48 -6.85
C THR A 286 39.62 27.06 -7.39
N ALA A 287 39.85 26.90 -8.70
CA ALA A 287 39.71 25.59 -9.37
C ALA A 287 40.61 24.49 -8.79
N GLN A 288 41.74 24.82 -8.14
CA GLN A 288 42.61 23.85 -7.46
C GLN A 288 41.99 23.28 -6.21
N PHE A 289 41.38 24.13 -5.38
CA PHE A 289 40.66 23.70 -4.15
C PHE A 289 39.45 22.86 -4.52
N ASP A 290 38.73 23.27 -5.55
CA ASP A 290 37.55 22.51 -6.04
C ASP A 290 37.95 21.11 -6.49
N LEU A 291 39.07 20.91 -7.13
CA LEU A 291 39.52 19.61 -7.63
C LEU A 291 39.78 18.62 -6.48
N VAL A 292 40.37 19.12 -5.38
CA VAL A 292 40.58 18.30 -4.16
C VAL A 292 39.24 17.96 -3.50
N MET A 293 38.34 18.93 -3.41
CA MET A 293 37.02 18.73 -2.80
C MET A 293 36.15 17.79 -3.63
N ILE A 294 36.17 17.87 -4.95
CA ILE A 294 35.49 16.91 -5.85
C ILE A 294 36.01 15.48 -5.62
N GLY A 295 37.35 15.33 -5.58
CA GLY A 295 37.97 14.02 -5.33
C GLY A 295 37.50 13.42 -4.00
N LEU A 296 37.58 14.21 -2.91
CA LEU A 296 37.20 13.78 -1.57
C LEU A 296 35.70 13.42 -1.48
N THR A 297 34.83 14.30 -1.96
CA THR A 297 33.38 14.07 -1.93
C THR A 297 32.96 12.89 -2.80
N THR A 298 33.59 12.69 -3.97
CA THR A 298 33.33 11.53 -4.83
C THR A 298 33.62 10.21 -4.10
N VAL A 299 34.79 10.11 -3.45
CA VAL A 299 35.17 8.90 -2.72
C VAL A 299 34.22 8.63 -1.54
N ILE A 300 33.89 9.68 -0.76
CA ILE A 300 32.97 9.55 0.40
C ILE A 300 31.57 9.11 -0.07
N VAL A 301 31.02 9.78 -1.10
CA VAL A 301 29.68 9.46 -1.62
C VAL A 301 29.67 8.07 -2.25
N ALA A 302 30.67 7.71 -3.05
CA ALA A 302 30.75 6.39 -3.66
C ALA A 302 30.83 5.27 -2.60
N ALA A 303 31.66 5.43 -1.57
CA ALA A 303 31.79 4.48 -0.48
C ALA A 303 30.48 4.34 0.31
N THR A 304 29.81 5.45 0.63
CA THR A 304 28.53 5.43 1.35
C THR A 304 27.39 4.84 0.52
N CYS A 305 27.28 5.17 -0.76
CA CYS A 305 26.30 4.58 -1.68
C CYS A 305 26.52 3.07 -1.82
N LEU A 306 27.76 2.62 -1.95
CA LEU A 306 28.08 1.19 -2.01
C LEU A 306 27.74 0.47 -0.70
N TRP A 307 28.03 1.08 0.44
CA TRP A 307 27.64 0.52 1.74
C TRP A 307 26.12 0.39 1.86
N VAL A 308 25.36 1.42 1.51
CA VAL A 308 23.88 1.36 1.46
C VAL A 308 23.40 0.24 0.54
N ALA A 309 23.96 0.11 -0.66
CA ALA A 309 23.59 -0.92 -1.62
C ALA A 309 23.88 -2.34 -1.11
N ILE A 310 25.05 -2.55 -0.49
CA ILE A 310 25.45 -3.84 0.09
C ILE A 310 24.51 -4.22 1.25
N THR A 311 24.20 -3.28 2.16
CA THR A 311 23.28 -3.55 3.28
C THR A 311 21.87 -3.84 2.80
N ALA A 312 21.38 -3.15 1.77
CA ALA A 312 20.09 -3.42 1.14
C ALA A 312 20.05 -4.81 0.48
N TRP A 313 21.15 -5.23 -0.14
CA TRP A 313 21.27 -6.57 -0.74
C TRP A 313 21.20 -7.67 0.33
N TYR A 314 21.97 -7.54 1.42
CA TYR A 314 21.93 -8.50 2.56
C TYR A 314 20.53 -8.61 3.20
N LYS A 315 19.74 -7.55 3.16
CA LYS A 315 18.33 -7.56 3.62
C LYS A 315 17.32 -8.07 2.57
N GLY A 316 17.80 -8.65 1.46
CA GLY A 316 16.98 -9.33 0.47
C GLY A 316 16.46 -8.45 -0.69
N GLN A 317 16.89 -7.19 -0.81
CA GLN A 317 16.52 -6.35 -1.94
C GLN A 317 17.33 -6.72 -3.18
N SER A 318 16.77 -7.57 -4.04
CA SER A 318 17.47 -8.15 -5.20
C SER A 318 17.88 -7.10 -6.28
N THR A 319 17.22 -5.93 -6.34
CA THR A 319 17.56 -4.82 -7.25
C THR A 319 18.93 -4.19 -6.90
N ALA A 320 19.40 -4.36 -5.65
CA ALA A 320 20.68 -3.80 -5.19
C ALA A 320 21.89 -4.35 -5.97
N LYS A 321 21.83 -5.60 -6.43
CA LYS A 321 22.90 -6.20 -7.24
C LYS A 321 23.17 -5.43 -8.54
N TYR A 322 22.12 -4.97 -9.23
CA TYR A 322 22.25 -4.20 -10.46
C TYR A 322 22.86 -2.81 -10.19
N TYR A 323 22.46 -2.19 -9.09
CA TYR A 323 23.06 -0.93 -8.64
C TYR A 323 24.56 -1.06 -8.35
N ILE A 324 24.99 -2.11 -7.64
CA ILE A 324 26.41 -2.38 -7.34
C ILE A 324 27.20 -2.59 -8.63
N ILE A 325 26.67 -3.40 -9.56
CA ILE A 325 27.31 -3.69 -10.84
C ILE A 325 27.47 -2.42 -11.70
N SER A 326 26.51 -1.48 -11.65
CA SER A 326 26.54 -0.25 -12.45
C SER A 326 27.72 0.68 -12.11
N TRP A 327 28.21 0.63 -10.87
CA TRP A 327 29.36 1.44 -10.43
C TRP A 327 30.71 0.86 -10.89
N PHE A 328 30.76 -0.42 -11.24
CA PHE A 328 32.00 -1.11 -11.57
C PHE A 328 32.78 -0.45 -12.74
N PRO A 329 32.14 -0.08 -13.87
CA PRO A 329 32.86 0.59 -14.98
C PRO A 329 33.51 1.90 -14.57
N LEU A 330 32.81 2.75 -13.78
CA LEU A 330 33.33 4.02 -13.30
C LEU A 330 34.50 3.86 -12.34
N VAL A 331 34.42 2.89 -11.42
CA VAL A 331 35.48 2.60 -10.47
C VAL A 331 36.74 2.13 -11.21
N VAL A 332 36.59 1.22 -12.17
CA VAL A 332 37.71 0.74 -12.99
C VAL A 332 38.35 1.87 -13.80
N ALA A 333 37.55 2.68 -14.49
CA ALA A 333 38.04 3.81 -15.27
C ALA A 333 38.72 4.87 -14.38
N GLY A 334 38.15 5.13 -13.19
CA GLY A 334 38.73 6.05 -12.22
C GLY A 334 40.08 5.56 -11.67
N ILE A 335 40.18 4.30 -11.26
CA ILE A 335 41.43 3.70 -10.79
C ILE A 335 42.49 3.74 -11.91
N TYR A 336 42.14 3.31 -13.12
CA TYR A 336 43.05 3.36 -14.25
C TYR A 336 43.57 4.79 -14.53
N THR A 337 42.67 5.79 -14.49
CA THR A 337 43.03 7.20 -14.72
C THR A 337 44.02 7.69 -13.65
N GLN A 338 43.79 7.33 -12.35
CA GLN A 338 44.71 7.73 -11.28
C GLN A 338 46.08 7.04 -11.40
N LEU A 339 46.10 5.74 -11.67
CA LEU A 339 47.36 5.01 -11.89
C LEU A 339 48.14 5.54 -13.09
N SER A 340 47.46 5.94 -14.15
CA SER A 340 48.05 6.56 -15.33
C SER A 340 48.63 7.93 -15.01
N LEU A 341 47.97 8.76 -14.18
CA LEU A 341 48.50 10.04 -13.71
C LEU A 341 49.76 9.89 -12.84
N TRP A 342 49.90 8.78 -12.14
CA TRP A 342 51.08 8.44 -11.34
C TRP A 342 52.18 7.68 -12.13
N HIS A 343 52.00 7.56 -13.46
CA HIS A 343 52.94 6.85 -14.37
C HIS A 343 53.16 5.36 -13.97
N LEU A 344 52.22 4.74 -13.22
CA LEU A 344 52.27 3.32 -12.81
C LEU A 344 51.78 2.38 -13.89
N VAL A 345 50.99 2.89 -14.84
CA VAL A 345 50.49 2.15 -16.03
C VAL A 345 50.71 3.01 -17.28
N PRO A 346 50.84 2.37 -18.48
CA PRO A 346 51.03 3.11 -19.73
C PRO A 346 49.88 4.10 -19.98
N ASN A 347 50.20 5.28 -20.47
CA ASN A 347 49.24 6.27 -20.85
C ASN A 347 48.51 5.85 -22.13
N PHE A 348 47.21 5.69 -22.04
CA PHE A 348 46.34 5.44 -23.18
C PHE A 348 45.94 6.78 -23.80
N ASP A 349 46.17 6.97 -25.10
CA ASP A 349 45.93 8.25 -25.80
C ASP A 349 44.48 8.74 -25.71
N ASN A 350 43.53 7.84 -25.49
CA ASN A 350 42.12 8.14 -25.41
C ASN A 350 41.51 7.96 -24.00
N ARG A 351 42.19 8.40 -22.91
CA ARG A 351 41.69 8.34 -21.53
C ARG A 351 40.29 8.94 -21.36
N ALA A 352 40.02 10.04 -22.07
CA ALA A 352 38.69 10.65 -22.03
C ALA A 352 37.59 9.73 -22.59
N LEU A 353 37.90 8.96 -23.63
CA LEU A 353 36.96 7.98 -24.20
C LEU A 353 36.67 6.84 -23.24
N LEU A 354 37.65 6.38 -22.47
CA LEU A 354 37.45 5.35 -21.45
C LEU A 354 36.45 5.82 -20.38
N ILE A 355 36.58 7.05 -19.91
CA ILE A 355 35.65 7.65 -18.94
C ILE A 355 34.24 7.79 -19.55
N ASP A 356 34.15 8.24 -20.82
CA ASP A 356 32.87 8.37 -21.52
C ASP A 356 32.15 7.04 -21.68
N ILE A 357 32.87 5.98 -22.05
CA ILE A 357 32.32 4.62 -22.12
C ILE A 357 31.88 4.15 -20.74
N ALA A 358 32.65 4.39 -19.68
CA ALA A 358 32.31 4.00 -18.33
C ALA A 358 31.04 4.70 -17.82
N ILE A 359 30.90 6.02 -18.09
CA ILE A 359 29.69 6.80 -17.76
C ILE A 359 28.47 6.25 -18.52
N LEU A 360 28.64 5.93 -19.82
CA LEU A 360 27.55 5.39 -20.62
C LEU A 360 27.09 4.02 -20.13
N LEU A 361 28.03 3.13 -19.83
CA LEU A 361 27.73 1.81 -19.27
C LEU A 361 27.05 1.92 -17.91
N GLU A 362 27.54 2.77 -17.03
CA GLU A 362 26.90 3.05 -15.73
C GLU A 362 25.50 3.57 -15.92
N ALA A 363 25.27 4.57 -16.79
CA ALA A 363 23.96 5.14 -17.04
C ALA A 363 22.97 4.11 -17.61
N ILE A 364 23.41 3.24 -18.54
CA ILE A 364 22.58 2.16 -19.08
C ILE A 364 22.23 1.15 -17.98
N LEU A 365 23.20 0.70 -17.20
CA LEU A 365 22.98 -0.28 -16.13
C LEU A 365 22.08 0.25 -15.01
N LEU A 366 22.20 1.55 -14.63
CA LEU A 366 21.29 2.19 -13.69
C LEU A 366 19.86 2.29 -14.25
N THR A 367 19.74 2.61 -15.55
CA THR A 367 18.41 2.65 -16.21
C THR A 367 17.76 1.27 -16.22
N LEU A 368 18.54 0.19 -16.46
CA LEU A 368 18.06 -1.20 -16.35
C LEU A 368 17.65 -1.55 -14.91
N ALA A 369 18.45 -1.15 -13.92
CA ALA A 369 18.11 -1.35 -12.50
C ALA A 369 16.79 -0.66 -12.12
N LEU A 370 16.59 0.55 -12.63
CA LEU A 370 15.37 1.34 -12.39
C LEU A 370 14.15 0.71 -13.10
N SER A 371 14.32 0.19 -14.32
CA SER A 371 13.30 -0.53 -15.06
C SER A 371 12.89 -1.83 -14.36
N ASP A 372 13.84 -2.62 -13.83
CA ASP A 372 13.54 -3.83 -13.03
C ASP A 372 12.76 -3.49 -11.76
N LYS A 373 13.10 -2.39 -11.09
CA LYS A 373 12.36 -1.90 -9.92
C LYS A 373 10.92 -1.54 -10.27
N LEU A 374 10.70 -0.84 -11.39
CA LEU A 374 9.34 -0.50 -11.87
C LEU A 374 8.53 -1.75 -12.18
N LYS A 375 9.11 -2.68 -12.94
CA LYS A 375 8.45 -3.93 -13.29
C LYS A 375 8.02 -4.72 -12.06
N ARG A 376 8.86 -4.77 -11.00
CA ARG A 376 8.50 -5.43 -9.74
C ARG A 376 7.37 -4.72 -9.02
N ALA A 377 7.42 -3.39 -8.93
CA ALA A 377 6.35 -2.59 -8.33
C ALA A 377 5.02 -2.78 -9.07
N GLU A 378 5.05 -2.87 -10.41
CA GLU A 378 3.88 -3.16 -11.23
C GLU A 378 3.34 -4.57 -10.97
N LEU A 379 4.23 -5.57 -10.91
CA LEU A 379 3.85 -6.95 -10.59
C LEU A 379 3.24 -7.07 -9.20
N GLU A 380 3.80 -6.40 -8.19
CA GLU A 380 3.25 -6.34 -6.84
C GLU A 380 1.90 -5.62 -6.81
N ALA A 381 1.78 -4.48 -7.49
CA ALA A 381 0.50 -3.76 -7.60
C ALA A 381 -0.56 -4.63 -8.28
N THR A 382 -0.22 -5.35 -9.35
CA THR A 382 -1.11 -6.29 -10.03
C THR A 382 -1.48 -7.46 -9.13
N TYR A 383 -0.53 -7.97 -8.35
CA TYR A 383 -0.79 -9.04 -7.38
C TYR A 383 -1.79 -8.57 -6.31
N TYR A 384 -1.55 -7.43 -5.63
CA TYR A 384 -2.47 -6.89 -4.62
C TYR A 384 -3.81 -6.43 -5.19
N SER A 385 -3.86 -6.03 -6.46
CA SER A 385 -5.14 -5.73 -7.12
C SER A 385 -5.96 -6.99 -7.46
N SER A 386 -5.33 -8.16 -7.49
CA SER A 386 -5.94 -9.42 -7.91
C SER A 386 -6.17 -10.43 -6.78
N PHE A 387 -5.45 -10.30 -5.65
CA PHE A 387 -5.52 -11.24 -4.54
C PHE A 387 -5.82 -10.56 -3.22
N ASP A 388 -6.53 -11.29 -2.33
CA ASP A 388 -6.71 -10.89 -0.94
C ASP A 388 -5.38 -11.06 -0.16
N PRO A 389 -4.91 -10.05 0.58
CA PRO A 389 -3.61 -10.10 1.25
C PRO A 389 -3.55 -11.08 2.42
N VAL A 390 -4.70 -11.47 3.01
CA VAL A 390 -4.78 -12.39 4.15
C VAL A 390 -4.83 -13.83 3.68
N THR A 391 -5.77 -14.16 2.81
CA THR A 391 -6.06 -15.52 2.36
C THR A 391 -5.27 -15.93 1.13
N GLN A 392 -4.72 -14.98 0.38
CA GLN A 392 -4.05 -15.19 -0.91
C GLN A 392 -4.97 -15.86 -1.96
N LEU A 393 -6.27 -15.73 -1.79
CA LEU A 393 -7.27 -16.11 -2.78
C LEU A 393 -7.51 -14.97 -3.76
N PRO A 394 -7.96 -15.25 -5.00
CA PRO A 394 -8.49 -14.24 -5.92
C PRO A 394 -9.50 -13.35 -5.22
N ASN A 395 -9.29 -12.04 -5.29
CA ASN A 395 -10.17 -11.06 -4.65
C ASN A 395 -11.42 -10.77 -5.51
N HIS A 396 -12.28 -9.90 -5.02
CA HIS A 396 -13.52 -9.48 -5.67
C HIS A 396 -13.33 -9.13 -7.15
N ASN A 397 -12.32 -8.31 -7.50
CA ASN A 397 -12.08 -7.89 -8.87
C ASN A 397 -11.69 -9.06 -9.79
N SER A 398 -10.82 -9.96 -9.31
CA SER A 398 -10.43 -11.15 -10.06
C SER A 398 -11.58 -12.13 -10.26
N VAL A 399 -12.44 -12.29 -9.26
CA VAL A 399 -13.64 -13.14 -9.35
C VAL A 399 -14.58 -12.61 -10.40
N ILE A 400 -14.94 -11.31 -10.35
CA ILE A 400 -15.82 -10.67 -11.34
C ILE A 400 -15.25 -10.82 -12.75
N ALA A 401 -14.00 -10.45 -12.94
CA ALA A 401 -13.35 -10.52 -14.26
C ALA A 401 -13.34 -11.95 -14.84
N SER A 402 -13.14 -12.97 -13.98
CA SER A 402 -13.16 -14.37 -14.39
C SER A 402 -14.56 -14.87 -14.72
N LEU A 403 -15.55 -14.54 -13.87
CA LEU A 403 -16.95 -14.94 -14.09
C LEU A 403 -17.53 -14.28 -15.34
N ALA A 404 -17.18 -13.01 -15.63
CA ALA A 404 -17.63 -12.33 -16.86
C ALA A 404 -17.17 -13.07 -18.12
N LYS A 405 -15.91 -13.55 -18.16
CA LYS A 405 -15.42 -14.37 -19.27
C LYS A 405 -16.16 -15.72 -19.41
N TYR A 406 -16.52 -16.34 -18.29
CA TYR A 406 -17.26 -17.59 -18.32
C TYR A 406 -18.72 -17.39 -18.77
N GLN A 407 -19.36 -16.31 -18.36
CA GLN A 407 -20.75 -16.00 -18.73
C GLN A 407 -20.95 -15.87 -20.25
N GLU A 408 -19.95 -15.41 -21.00
CA GLU A 408 -20.00 -15.32 -22.47
C GLU A 408 -20.08 -16.68 -23.16
N HIS A 409 -19.61 -17.77 -22.49
CA HIS A 409 -19.41 -19.05 -23.15
C HIS A 409 -20.10 -20.25 -22.48
N THR A 410 -20.39 -20.16 -21.18
CA THR A 410 -20.90 -21.28 -20.40
C THR A 410 -21.80 -20.83 -19.27
N SER A 411 -22.83 -21.61 -18.96
CA SER A 411 -23.58 -21.46 -17.70
C SER A 411 -22.79 -21.98 -16.53
N PHE A 412 -23.07 -21.44 -15.34
CA PHE A 412 -22.42 -21.87 -14.10
C PHE A 412 -23.38 -21.77 -12.90
N THR A 413 -23.06 -22.57 -11.88
CA THR A 413 -23.68 -22.46 -10.55
C THR A 413 -22.72 -21.71 -9.63
N LEU A 414 -23.19 -20.60 -9.04
CA LEU A 414 -22.43 -19.79 -8.09
C LEU A 414 -22.81 -20.20 -6.66
N LEU A 415 -21.82 -20.49 -5.84
CA LEU A 415 -21.95 -20.79 -4.42
C LEU A 415 -21.22 -19.71 -3.63
N LEU A 416 -21.91 -18.97 -2.79
CA LEU A 416 -21.34 -18.01 -1.84
C LEU A 416 -21.41 -18.58 -0.43
N ILE A 417 -20.28 -18.75 0.19
CA ILE A 417 -20.12 -19.32 1.52
C ILE A 417 -19.94 -18.17 2.51
N ASP A 418 -20.91 -18.00 3.40
CA ASP A 418 -20.85 -17.06 4.54
C ASP A 418 -20.34 -17.81 5.78
N ILE A 419 -19.12 -17.47 6.20
CA ILE A 419 -18.44 -18.11 7.34
C ILE A 419 -18.78 -17.34 8.61
N GLN A 420 -19.51 -18.01 9.51
CA GLN A 420 -19.97 -17.42 10.76
C GLN A 420 -18.86 -17.35 11.83
N ARG A 421 -19.05 -16.48 12.82
CA ARG A 421 -18.18 -16.27 13.99
C ARG A 421 -16.82 -15.63 13.71
N ILE A 422 -16.44 -15.37 12.46
CA ILE A 422 -15.16 -14.70 12.16
C ILE A 422 -15.07 -13.32 12.82
N ARG A 423 -16.16 -12.55 12.78
CA ARG A 423 -16.23 -11.23 13.45
C ARG A 423 -16.09 -11.35 14.96
N LEU A 424 -16.76 -12.33 15.55
CA LEU A 424 -16.68 -12.58 16.99
C LEU A 424 -15.24 -12.95 17.40
N ILE A 425 -14.59 -13.85 16.66
CA ILE A 425 -13.19 -14.24 16.89
C ILE A 425 -12.27 -13.02 16.82
N GLN A 426 -12.47 -12.12 15.83
CA GLN A 426 -11.68 -10.88 15.70
C GLN A 426 -11.91 -9.93 16.87
N HIS A 427 -13.15 -9.77 17.34
CA HIS A 427 -13.45 -8.90 18.46
C HIS A 427 -12.92 -9.44 19.78
N THR A 428 -12.98 -10.76 19.99
CA THR A 428 -12.62 -11.40 21.26
C THR A 428 -11.10 -11.67 21.37
N LEU A 429 -10.49 -12.21 20.29
CA LEU A 429 -9.10 -12.69 20.28
C LEU A 429 -8.15 -11.80 19.46
N GLY A 430 -8.69 -10.71 18.88
CA GLY A 430 -7.94 -9.76 18.07
C GLY A 430 -7.88 -10.09 16.58
N LEU A 431 -7.54 -9.08 15.77
CA LEU A 431 -7.55 -9.16 14.30
C LEU A 431 -6.64 -10.29 13.75
N ASN A 432 -5.50 -10.53 14.41
CA ASN A 432 -4.56 -11.56 13.98
C ASN A 432 -5.13 -12.98 14.12
N ALA A 433 -5.90 -13.25 15.16
CA ALA A 433 -6.58 -14.54 15.36
C ALA A 433 -7.58 -14.83 14.23
N GLY A 434 -8.45 -13.86 13.92
CA GLY A 434 -9.41 -13.99 12.83
C GLY A 434 -8.75 -14.15 11.46
N ASN A 435 -7.64 -13.43 11.21
CA ASN A 435 -6.89 -13.58 9.96
C ASN A 435 -6.25 -14.96 9.82
N GLN A 436 -5.72 -15.55 10.90
CA GLN A 436 -5.19 -16.92 10.89
C GLN A 436 -6.29 -17.95 10.63
N VAL A 437 -7.44 -17.82 11.29
CA VAL A 437 -8.60 -18.68 11.05
C VAL A 437 -9.04 -18.61 9.59
N LEU A 438 -9.21 -17.41 9.03
CA LEU A 438 -9.53 -17.23 7.61
C LEU A 438 -8.51 -17.88 6.68
N THR A 439 -7.22 -17.73 6.97
CA THR A 439 -6.15 -18.35 6.17
C THR A 439 -6.22 -19.88 6.19
N ILE A 440 -6.53 -20.47 7.34
CA ILE A 440 -6.67 -21.93 7.48
C ILE A 440 -7.88 -22.42 6.70
N LEU A 441 -9.03 -21.74 6.83
CA LEU A 441 -10.27 -22.10 6.11
C LEU A 441 -10.10 -21.95 4.59
N ALA A 442 -9.46 -20.85 4.14
CA ALA A 442 -9.13 -20.62 2.75
C ALA A 442 -8.25 -21.74 2.17
N ARG A 443 -7.25 -22.19 2.92
CA ARG A 443 -6.39 -23.32 2.52
C ARG A 443 -7.19 -24.61 2.42
N ARG A 444 -7.98 -24.96 3.44
CA ARG A 444 -8.82 -26.17 3.45
C ARG A 444 -9.76 -26.21 2.24
N LEU A 445 -10.47 -25.12 1.98
CA LEU A 445 -11.37 -25.00 0.83
C LEU A 445 -10.62 -25.05 -0.49
N ASN A 446 -9.46 -24.37 -0.60
CA ASN A 446 -8.66 -24.41 -1.80
C ASN A 446 -8.13 -25.83 -2.09
N ASP A 447 -7.62 -26.53 -1.09
CA ASP A 447 -7.10 -27.91 -1.24
C ASP A 447 -8.22 -28.87 -1.64
N TRP A 448 -9.37 -28.81 -0.99
CA TRP A 448 -10.56 -29.56 -1.37
C TRP A 448 -11.00 -29.23 -2.81
N SER A 449 -10.99 -27.96 -3.20
CA SER A 449 -11.40 -27.50 -4.53
C SER A 449 -10.57 -28.11 -5.66
N GLN A 450 -9.29 -28.47 -5.41
CA GLN A 450 -8.44 -29.11 -6.42
C GLN A 450 -8.93 -30.52 -6.78
N THR A 451 -9.65 -31.22 -5.88
CA THR A 451 -10.24 -32.52 -6.13
C THR A 451 -11.50 -32.46 -7.00
N GLN A 452 -12.10 -31.26 -7.13
CA GLN A 452 -13.34 -31.04 -7.86
C GLN A 452 -13.05 -30.65 -9.32
N SER A 453 -13.34 -31.53 -10.26
CA SER A 453 -13.03 -31.30 -11.69
C SER A 453 -13.94 -30.26 -12.36
N GLN A 454 -15.17 -30.08 -11.87
CA GLN A 454 -16.18 -29.18 -12.47
C GLN A 454 -16.09 -27.74 -11.97
N LEU A 455 -15.24 -27.44 -10.98
CA LEU A 455 -15.04 -26.09 -10.50
C LEU A 455 -14.27 -25.27 -11.53
N LEU A 456 -14.79 -24.08 -11.82
CA LEU A 456 -14.16 -23.07 -12.68
C LEU A 456 -12.95 -22.45 -11.97
N ASN A 457 -11.97 -22.03 -12.76
CA ASN A 457 -10.78 -21.37 -12.24
C ASN A 457 -10.99 -19.86 -12.27
N PHE A 458 -10.65 -19.19 -11.21
CA PHE A 458 -10.51 -17.73 -11.23
C PHE A 458 -9.11 -17.40 -11.78
N ASP A 459 -9.08 -16.65 -12.89
CA ASP A 459 -7.83 -16.30 -13.59
C ASP A 459 -6.88 -15.53 -12.67
N SER A 460 -5.63 -15.99 -12.67
CA SER A 460 -4.54 -15.34 -11.98
C SER A 460 -3.43 -15.01 -12.97
N PRO A 461 -2.86 -13.80 -12.93
CA PRO A 461 -1.68 -13.46 -13.73
C PRO A 461 -0.45 -14.32 -13.40
N HIS A 462 -0.45 -15.00 -12.26
CA HIS A 462 0.63 -15.83 -11.78
C HIS A 462 0.18 -17.30 -11.66
N ALA A 463 0.33 -18.04 -12.70
CA ALA A 463 0.48 -19.51 -12.88
C ALA A 463 -0.29 -20.52 -11.99
N ASN A 464 -0.83 -20.18 -10.83
CA ASN A 464 -1.60 -21.11 -9.99
C ASN A 464 -3.10 -20.87 -10.18
N LYS A 465 -3.74 -21.77 -10.93
CA LYS A 465 -5.20 -21.80 -11.09
C LYS A 465 -5.86 -21.97 -9.73
N ARG A 466 -6.57 -20.95 -9.24
CA ARG A 466 -7.33 -20.98 -8.00
C ARG A 466 -8.81 -21.14 -8.32
N LYS A 467 -9.49 -22.05 -7.61
CA LYS A 467 -10.91 -22.35 -7.81
C LYS A 467 -11.81 -21.72 -6.72
N VAL A 468 -11.20 -21.18 -5.68
CA VAL A 468 -11.88 -20.47 -4.59
C VAL A 468 -11.53 -19.00 -4.72
N GLY A 469 -12.54 -18.12 -4.65
CA GLY A 469 -12.37 -16.66 -4.59
C GLY A 469 -12.81 -16.12 -3.24
N GLN A 470 -12.38 -14.90 -2.92
CA GLN A 470 -12.81 -14.16 -1.75
C GLN A 470 -13.44 -12.83 -2.18
N LEU A 471 -14.72 -12.63 -1.85
CA LEU A 471 -15.41 -11.38 -2.18
C LEU A 471 -15.20 -10.32 -1.09
N GLU A 472 -15.49 -10.71 0.15
CA GLU A 472 -15.31 -9.91 1.37
C GLU A 472 -14.79 -10.79 2.51
N ARG A 473 -14.49 -10.18 3.66
CA ARG A 473 -14.05 -10.93 4.84
C ARG A 473 -15.15 -11.87 5.33
N GLY A 474 -14.86 -13.18 5.29
CA GLY A 474 -15.81 -14.21 5.65
C GLY A 474 -16.68 -14.72 4.50
N TYR A 475 -16.65 -14.06 3.33
CA TYR A 475 -17.38 -14.50 2.14
C TYR A 475 -16.44 -15.13 1.13
N MET A 476 -16.55 -16.44 0.93
CA MET A 476 -15.80 -17.17 -0.07
C MET A 476 -16.74 -17.65 -1.19
N VAL A 477 -16.23 -17.68 -2.43
CA VAL A 477 -17.04 -18.00 -3.60
C VAL A 477 -16.43 -19.14 -4.40
N LEU A 478 -17.30 -20.00 -4.91
CA LEU A 478 -17.02 -21.10 -5.83
C LEU A 478 -17.95 -21.00 -7.03
N ALA A 479 -17.48 -21.39 -8.21
CA ALA A 479 -18.28 -21.45 -9.42
C ALA A 479 -18.14 -22.84 -10.07
N TYR A 480 -19.23 -23.52 -10.25
CA TYR A 480 -19.28 -24.82 -10.92
C TYR A 480 -19.78 -24.65 -12.36
N GLN A 481 -19.22 -25.39 -13.29
CA GLN A 481 -19.69 -25.39 -14.67
C GLN A 481 -21.06 -26.04 -14.76
N GLY A 482 -22.04 -25.35 -15.38
CA GLY A 482 -23.42 -25.81 -15.54
C GLY A 482 -24.24 -25.81 -14.23
N ASN A 483 -25.40 -26.45 -14.29
CA ASN A 483 -26.31 -26.59 -13.14
C ASN A 483 -25.96 -27.83 -12.30
N LEU A 484 -25.66 -27.62 -11.05
CA LEU A 484 -25.31 -28.64 -10.06
C LEU A 484 -26.54 -29.50 -9.71
N LYS A 485 -26.42 -30.82 -9.94
CA LYS A 485 -27.49 -31.79 -9.57
C LYS A 485 -27.34 -32.32 -8.14
N ASN A 486 -26.14 -32.32 -7.57
CA ASN A 486 -25.82 -32.89 -6.25
C ASN A 486 -25.47 -31.80 -5.23
N LEU A 487 -26.35 -30.78 -5.12
CA LEU A 487 -26.14 -29.60 -4.25
C LEU A 487 -25.95 -29.99 -2.79
N ASP A 488 -26.85 -30.86 -2.25
CA ASP A 488 -26.82 -31.24 -0.83
C ASP A 488 -25.51 -31.93 -0.43
N THR A 489 -24.97 -32.79 -1.29
CA THR A 489 -23.67 -33.46 -1.03
C THR A 489 -22.53 -32.47 -0.99
N ILE A 490 -22.43 -31.57 -1.99
CA ILE A 490 -21.34 -30.59 -2.10
C ILE A 490 -21.40 -29.57 -0.96
N ILE A 491 -22.60 -29.12 -0.62
CA ILE A 491 -22.83 -28.21 0.51
C ILE A 491 -22.50 -28.90 1.83
N GLY A 492 -22.87 -30.17 2.00
CA GLY A 492 -22.51 -30.99 3.16
C GLY A 492 -20.98 -31.09 3.31
N ASP A 493 -20.25 -31.39 2.23
CA ASP A 493 -18.79 -31.50 2.24
C ASP A 493 -18.12 -30.13 2.62
N ILE A 494 -18.61 -29.03 2.06
CA ILE A 494 -18.08 -27.67 2.36
C ILE A 494 -18.31 -27.34 3.84
N ARG A 495 -19.52 -27.60 4.37
CA ARG A 495 -19.84 -27.31 5.76
C ARG A 495 -19.00 -28.16 6.71
N LEU A 496 -18.84 -29.46 6.45
CA LEU A 496 -17.99 -30.35 7.24
C LEU A 496 -16.52 -29.87 7.28
N LEU A 497 -15.99 -29.35 6.16
CA LEU A 497 -14.62 -28.80 6.12
C LEU A 497 -14.47 -27.54 6.98
N ILE A 498 -15.51 -26.70 7.01
CA ILE A 498 -15.50 -25.44 7.79
C ILE A 498 -15.70 -25.72 9.28
N GLN A 499 -16.56 -26.70 9.63
CA GLN A 499 -16.85 -27.08 11.01
C GLN A 499 -15.70 -27.84 11.69
N GLN A 500 -14.72 -28.35 10.93
CA GLN A 500 -13.54 -28.97 11.54
C GLN A 500 -12.84 -27.98 12.50
N PRO A 501 -12.58 -28.37 13.74
CA PRO A 501 -11.94 -27.53 14.74
C PRO A 501 -10.61 -26.93 14.22
N ILE A 502 -10.37 -25.70 14.62
CA ILE A 502 -9.13 -24.95 14.30
C ILE A 502 -8.40 -24.69 15.61
N ASP A 503 -7.17 -25.21 15.69
CA ASP A 503 -6.31 -24.99 16.85
C ASP A 503 -5.67 -23.61 16.76
N TYR A 504 -5.98 -22.74 17.70
CA TYR A 504 -5.36 -21.44 17.87
C TYR A 504 -4.80 -21.31 19.28
N GLN A 505 -3.48 -21.34 19.43
CA GLN A 505 -2.80 -21.41 20.73
C GLN A 505 -3.31 -22.62 21.57
N SER A 506 -4.02 -22.36 22.66
CA SER A 506 -4.63 -23.39 23.53
C SER A 506 -6.15 -23.55 23.34
N LEU A 507 -6.74 -22.87 22.35
CA LEU A 507 -8.17 -22.85 22.09
C LEU A 507 -8.51 -23.67 20.86
N HIS A 508 -9.63 -24.42 20.93
CA HIS A 508 -10.25 -25.05 19.77
C HIS A 508 -11.38 -24.15 19.29
N LEU A 509 -11.21 -23.54 18.11
CA LEU A 509 -12.19 -22.64 17.51
C LEU A 509 -13.02 -23.41 16.48
N GLU A 510 -14.33 -23.28 16.54
CA GLU A 510 -15.27 -23.84 15.58
C GLU A 510 -15.96 -22.72 14.81
N CYS A 511 -16.07 -22.89 13.50
CA CYS A 511 -16.83 -22.02 12.60
C CYS A 511 -17.98 -22.81 11.99
N ASP A 512 -19.07 -22.13 11.65
CA ASP A 512 -20.15 -22.67 10.83
C ASP A 512 -20.28 -21.85 9.55
N SER A 513 -21.09 -22.34 8.60
CA SER A 513 -21.30 -21.64 7.34
C SER A 513 -22.70 -21.83 6.80
N HIS A 514 -23.20 -20.77 6.17
CA HIS A 514 -24.45 -20.78 5.41
C HIS A 514 -24.13 -20.42 3.96
N ILE A 515 -24.84 -21.05 3.02
CA ILE A 515 -24.44 -20.97 1.60
C ILE A 515 -25.59 -20.39 0.77
N GLY A 516 -25.29 -19.33 0.03
CA GLY A 516 -26.16 -18.85 -1.04
C GLY A 516 -25.83 -19.59 -2.34
N VAL A 517 -26.86 -19.97 -3.10
CA VAL A 517 -26.75 -20.68 -4.37
C VAL A 517 -27.48 -19.91 -5.45
N LEU A 518 -26.88 -19.79 -6.63
CA LEU A 518 -27.49 -19.15 -7.80
C LEU A 518 -27.12 -19.93 -9.07
N PHE A 519 -28.12 -20.20 -9.92
CA PHE A 519 -27.92 -20.75 -11.27
C PHE A 519 -27.90 -19.61 -12.31
N SER A 520 -26.79 -19.41 -13.02
CA SER A 520 -26.64 -18.31 -13.99
C SER A 520 -27.58 -18.44 -15.19
N ASP A 521 -28.03 -19.64 -15.54
CA ASP A 521 -28.96 -19.90 -16.67
C ASP A 521 -30.27 -19.10 -16.58
N TYR A 522 -30.74 -18.83 -15.37
CA TYR A 522 -31.98 -18.07 -15.14
C TYR A 522 -31.78 -16.56 -15.26
N TYR A 523 -30.53 -16.07 -15.35
CA TYR A 523 -30.15 -14.65 -15.27
C TYR A 523 -29.12 -14.26 -16.34
N GLN A 524 -29.28 -14.76 -17.58
CA GLN A 524 -28.30 -14.61 -18.68
C GLN A 524 -28.03 -13.16 -19.08
N ASP A 525 -29.02 -12.28 -18.95
CA ASP A 525 -28.93 -10.85 -19.30
C ASP A 525 -28.43 -9.97 -18.12
N CYS A 526 -28.15 -10.58 -16.97
CA CYS A 526 -27.68 -9.83 -15.79
C CYS A 526 -26.16 -9.62 -15.81
N HIS A 527 -25.71 -8.43 -15.41
CA HIS A 527 -24.29 -8.21 -15.12
C HIS A 527 -23.79 -9.09 -13.97
N ILE A 528 -22.51 -9.46 -13.99
CA ILE A 528 -21.91 -10.35 -12.99
C ILE A 528 -22.06 -9.79 -11.56
N GLU A 529 -21.92 -8.47 -11.40
CA GLU A 529 -22.12 -7.78 -10.13
C GLU A 529 -23.50 -8.05 -9.53
N ASN A 530 -24.53 -8.07 -10.35
CA ASN A 530 -25.91 -8.39 -9.92
C ASN A 530 -26.03 -9.86 -9.52
N LEU A 531 -25.35 -10.79 -10.22
CA LEU A 531 -25.36 -12.21 -9.84
C LEU A 531 -24.67 -12.42 -8.49
N ILE A 532 -23.56 -11.71 -8.23
CA ILE A 532 -22.88 -11.72 -6.93
C ILE A 532 -23.77 -11.14 -5.83
N GLN A 533 -24.45 -10.02 -6.10
CA GLN A 533 -25.40 -9.43 -5.16
C GLN A 533 -26.55 -10.41 -4.85
N ASN A 534 -27.11 -11.03 -5.86
CA ASN A 534 -28.22 -11.99 -5.74
C ASN A 534 -27.83 -13.21 -4.92
N VAL A 535 -26.65 -13.79 -5.15
CA VAL A 535 -26.18 -14.93 -4.35
C VAL A 535 -25.85 -14.51 -2.91
N SER A 536 -25.43 -13.26 -2.68
CA SER A 536 -25.20 -12.71 -1.34
C SER A 536 -26.50 -12.55 -0.58
N ILE A 537 -27.59 -12.13 -1.23
CA ILE A 537 -28.94 -12.11 -0.64
C ILE A 537 -29.37 -13.51 -0.20
N ALA A 538 -29.15 -14.52 -1.05
CA ALA A 538 -29.47 -15.90 -0.70
C ALA A 538 -28.64 -16.40 0.51
N ALA A 539 -27.34 -16.07 0.57
CA ALA A 539 -26.50 -16.43 1.71
C ALA A 539 -26.97 -15.77 3.01
N ASN A 540 -27.29 -14.48 2.97
CA ASN A 540 -27.82 -13.74 4.13
C ASN A 540 -29.16 -14.30 4.64
N ILE A 541 -30.06 -14.71 3.73
CA ILE A 541 -31.30 -15.36 4.12
C ILE A 541 -31.03 -16.74 4.72
N ALA A 542 -30.07 -17.51 4.18
CA ALA A 542 -29.69 -18.80 4.76
C ALA A 542 -29.16 -18.60 6.19
N THR A 543 -28.33 -17.61 6.44
CA THR A 543 -27.82 -17.24 7.75
C THR A 543 -28.93 -16.83 8.71
N SER A 544 -29.82 -15.93 8.30
CA SER A 544 -30.92 -15.45 9.17
C SER A 544 -31.93 -16.54 9.55
N LYS A 545 -32.13 -17.52 8.67
CA LYS A 545 -33.03 -18.67 8.91
C LYS A 545 -32.31 -19.91 9.47
N GLN A 546 -31.01 -19.83 9.73
CA GLN A 546 -30.15 -20.93 10.17
C GLN A 546 -30.27 -22.18 9.27
N LEU A 547 -30.46 -21.95 7.97
CA LEU A 547 -30.54 -23.04 6.97
C LEU A 547 -29.16 -23.32 6.36
N PRO A 548 -28.87 -24.58 5.99
CA PRO A 548 -27.61 -24.95 5.35
C PRO A 548 -27.32 -24.13 4.08
N TYR A 549 -28.32 -23.91 3.27
CA TYR A 549 -28.26 -23.10 2.07
C TYR A 549 -29.64 -22.58 1.65
N ILE A 550 -29.60 -21.57 0.77
CA ILE A 550 -30.77 -21.03 0.07
C ILE A 550 -30.42 -20.87 -1.41
N LEU A 551 -31.35 -21.36 -2.26
CA LEU A 551 -31.35 -21.05 -3.67
C LEU A 551 -31.96 -19.67 -3.91
N TYR A 552 -31.27 -18.77 -4.62
CA TYR A 552 -31.79 -17.45 -4.96
C TYR A 552 -33.02 -17.55 -5.87
N SER A 553 -33.99 -16.69 -5.65
CA SER A 553 -35.13 -16.43 -6.54
C SER A 553 -35.54 -14.97 -6.38
N ASP A 554 -36.18 -14.38 -7.40
CA ASP A 554 -36.57 -12.95 -7.38
C ASP A 554 -37.55 -12.62 -6.25
N GLU A 555 -38.40 -13.55 -5.86
CA GLU A 555 -39.27 -13.41 -4.67
C GLU A 555 -38.47 -13.14 -3.39
N LYS A 556 -37.27 -13.70 -3.28
CA LYS A 556 -36.38 -13.49 -2.14
C LYS A 556 -35.68 -12.14 -2.13
N ASN A 557 -35.47 -11.56 -3.31
CA ASN A 557 -34.96 -10.19 -3.42
C ASN A 557 -35.99 -9.19 -2.90
N LEU A 558 -37.26 -9.34 -3.31
CA LEU A 558 -38.37 -8.53 -2.79
C LEU A 558 -38.46 -8.58 -1.28
N PHE A 559 -38.23 -9.78 -0.69
CA PHE A 559 -38.20 -9.94 0.75
C PHE A 559 -37.06 -9.14 1.42
N SER A 560 -35.89 -9.12 0.84
CA SER A 560 -34.74 -8.36 1.38
C SER A 560 -34.91 -6.84 1.24
N GLU A 561 -35.44 -6.36 0.10
CA GLU A 561 -35.74 -4.95 -0.11
C GLU A 561 -36.81 -4.45 0.85
N ARG A 562 -37.92 -5.24 1.01
CA ARG A 562 -38.98 -4.98 1.98
C ARG A 562 -38.44 -4.88 3.40
N ARG A 563 -37.54 -5.80 3.78
CA ARG A 563 -36.94 -5.85 5.11
C ARG A 563 -36.12 -4.58 5.39
N LEU A 564 -35.32 -4.13 4.44
CA LEU A 564 -34.53 -2.91 4.57
C LEU A 564 -35.42 -1.63 4.65
N ALA A 565 -36.49 -1.58 3.87
CA ALA A 565 -37.45 -0.50 3.93
C ALA A 565 -38.16 -0.45 5.30
N LEU A 566 -38.66 -1.62 5.78
CA LEU A 566 -39.32 -1.73 7.06
C LEU A 566 -38.43 -1.30 8.25
N MET A 567 -37.12 -1.55 8.24
CA MET A 567 -36.20 -1.05 9.27
C MET A 567 -36.23 0.47 9.40
N GLY A 568 -36.19 1.17 8.27
CA GLY A 568 -36.28 2.63 8.24
C GLY A 568 -37.62 3.17 8.69
N GLU A 569 -38.70 2.47 8.33
CA GLU A 569 -40.09 2.85 8.65
C GLU A 569 -40.43 2.55 10.12
N LEU A 570 -39.92 1.45 10.70
CA LEU A 570 -40.09 1.11 12.12
C LEU A 570 -39.46 2.21 13.02
N LYS A 571 -38.28 2.73 12.65
CA LYS A 571 -37.64 3.82 13.38
C LYS A 571 -38.51 5.10 13.34
N LYS A 572 -39.16 5.39 12.20
CA LYS A 572 -40.09 6.52 12.09
C LYS A 572 -41.37 6.27 12.89
N ALA A 573 -41.90 5.03 12.86
CA ALA A 573 -43.12 4.64 13.61
C ALA A 573 -42.92 4.80 15.13
N LEU A 574 -41.73 4.42 15.65
CA LEU A 574 -41.39 4.65 17.05
C LEU A 574 -41.33 6.13 17.40
N HIS A 575 -40.73 6.96 16.53
CA HIS A 575 -40.63 8.42 16.78
C HIS A 575 -41.99 9.11 16.72
N ASN A 576 -42.87 8.72 15.78
CA ASN A 576 -44.16 9.36 15.55
C ASN A 576 -45.29 8.81 16.44
N GLN A 577 -45.12 7.63 17.06
CA GLN A 577 -46.04 6.98 17.98
C GLN A 577 -47.49 6.78 17.43
N THR A 578 -47.67 6.71 16.12
CA THR A 578 -49.00 6.63 15.47
C THR A 578 -49.35 5.24 14.92
N GLU A 579 -48.33 4.42 14.68
CA GLU A 579 -48.47 3.11 14.02
C GLU A 579 -48.27 1.92 14.99
N LEU A 580 -47.53 2.18 16.09
CA LEU A 580 -47.33 1.18 17.15
C LEU A 580 -48.44 1.32 18.20
N HIS A 581 -48.99 0.18 18.66
CA HIS A 581 -49.99 0.15 19.72
C HIS A 581 -49.92 -1.18 20.48
N LEU A 582 -50.42 -1.18 21.70
CA LEU A 582 -50.50 -2.38 22.53
C LEU A 582 -51.91 -2.99 22.47
N VAL A 583 -51.97 -4.32 22.49
CA VAL A 583 -53.17 -5.09 22.75
C VAL A 583 -52.90 -5.96 23.99
N LEU A 584 -53.98 -6.21 24.76
CA LEU A 584 -53.86 -6.83 26.06
C LEU A 584 -54.49 -8.27 26.00
N GLN A 585 -53.71 -9.26 26.39
CA GLN A 585 -54.25 -10.61 26.49
C GLN A 585 -54.47 -11.02 27.94
N PRO A 586 -55.72 -11.31 28.35
CA PRO A 586 -56.03 -11.60 29.73
C PRO A 586 -55.34 -12.86 30.27
N GLN A 587 -54.87 -12.78 31.51
CA GLN A 587 -54.37 -13.90 32.32
C GLN A 587 -55.28 -14.10 33.53
N ILE A 588 -55.73 -15.31 33.73
CA ILE A 588 -56.64 -15.68 34.87
C ILE A 588 -55.94 -16.67 35.80
N ARG A 589 -56.24 -16.58 37.05
CA ARG A 589 -55.91 -17.61 38.04
C ARG A 589 -56.74 -18.85 37.80
N LEU A 590 -56.15 -20.04 37.67
CA LEU A 590 -56.84 -21.24 37.28
C LEU A 590 -57.74 -21.84 38.43
N SER A 591 -57.39 -21.55 39.66
CA SER A 591 -58.15 -22.07 40.86
C SER A 591 -59.52 -21.45 41.02
N ASP A 592 -59.70 -20.14 40.83
CA ASP A 592 -60.88 -19.36 41.06
C ASP A 592 -61.37 -18.52 39.87
N LYS A 593 -60.63 -18.59 38.76
CA LYS A 593 -60.87 -17.89 37.52
C LYS A 593 -60.81 -16.36 37.63
N GLN A 594 -60.32 -15.79 38.74
CA GLN A 594 -60.12 -14.34 38.85
C GLN A 594 -59.03 -13.82 37.87
N VAL A 595 -59.24 -12.61 37.41
CA VAL A 595 -58.27 -11.98 36.51
C VAL A 595 -57.06 -11.55 37.31
N HIS A 596 -55.89 -12.15 36.98
CA HIS A 596 -54.60 -11.79 37.56
C HIS A 596 -53.98 -10.60 36.90
N GLY A 597 -53.99 -10.58 35.57
CA GLY A 597 -53.34 -9.51 34.81
C GLY A 597 -53.62 -9.66 33.31
N ALA A 598 -52.72 -9.03 32.55
CA ALA A 598 -52.68 -9.15 31.09
C ALA A 598 -51.25 -9.04 30.54
N GLU A 599 -50.95 -9.75 29.49
CA GLU A 599 -49.75 -9.57 28.67
C GLU A 599 -49.97 -8.46 27.66
N ALA A 600 -49.10 -7.46 27.65
CA ALA A 600 -49.08 -6.37 26.71
C ALA A 600 -48.30 -6.78 25.45
N LEU A 601 -49.01 -6.94 24.37
CA LEU A 601 -48.48 -7.44 23.10
C LEU A 601 -48.38 -6.28 22.09
N LEU A 602 -47.17 -5.98 21.64
CA LEU A 602 -46.91 -4.94 20.64
C LEU A 602 -47.49 -5.33 19.28
N ARG A 603 -48.09 -4.37 18.59
CA ARG A 603 -48.63 -4.46 17.24
C ARG A 603 -48.18 -3.28 16.43
N TRP A 604 -47.78 -3.56 15.17
CA TRP A 604 -47.42 -2.50 14.22
C TRP A 604 -48.43 -2.45 13.07
N ARG A 605 -49.21 -1.36 13.00
CA ARG A 605 -50.17 -1.12 11.95
C ARG A 605 -49.66 -0.13 10.95
N HIS A 606 -48.95 -0.68 9.95
CA HIS A 606 -48.33 0.14 8.89
C HIS A 606 -49.39 0.69 7.94
N LYS A 607 -49.18 1.94 7.44
CA LYS A 607 -50.13 2.62 6.56
C LYS A 607 -50.33 1.89 5.24
N GLU A 608 -49.28 1.36 4.65
CA GLU A 608 -49.31 0.70 3.33
C GLU A 608 -49.35 -0.82 3.42
N HIS A 609 -48.73 -1.42 4.42
CA HIS A 609 -48.58 -2.86 4.55
C HIS A 609 -49.56 -3.48 5.51
N GLY A 610 -50.44 -2.69 6.13
CA GLY A 610 -51.43 -3.18 7.10
C GLY A 610 -50.77 -3.61 8.40
N LEU A 611 -51.28 -4.74 9.00
CA LEU A 611 -50.75 -5.29 10.25
C LEU A 611 -49.48 -6.11 9.96
N ILE A 612 -48.34 -5.67 10.50
CA ILE A 612 -47.05 -6.39 10.42
C ILE A 612 -46.88 -7.21 11.69
N ALA A 613 -46.55 -8.50 11.53
CA ALA A 613 -46.42 -9.42 12.64
C ALA A 613 -45.15 -9.13 13.50
N PRO A 614 -45.21 -9.28 14.83
CA PRO A 614 -44.05 -9.16 15.72
C PRO A 614 -42.87 -10.04 15.31
N SER A 615 -43.12 -11.26 14.84
CA SER A 615 -42.10 -12.16 14.31
C SER A 615 -41.37 -11.64 13.07
N GLU A 616 -41.93 -10.65 12.35
CA GLU A 616 -41.28 -9.98 11.22
C GLU A 616 -40.49 -8.76 11.66
N PHE A 617 -41.05 -7.88 12.54
CA PHE A 617 -40.39 -6.62 12.84
C PHE A 617 -39.52 -6.57 14.11
N ILE A 618 -39.72 -7.45 15.09
CA ILE A 618 -38.85 -7.52 16.28
C ILE A 618 -37.41 -7.87 15.92
N PRO A 619 -37.11 -8.88 15.07
CA PRO A 619 -35.74 -9.12 14.60
C PRO A 619 -35.15 -7.95 13.85
N LEU A 620 -35.96 -7.17 13.11
CA LEU A 620 -35.49 -5.95 12.43
C LEU A 620 -35.12 -4.85 13.43
N ALA A 621 -35.86 -4.71 14.51
CA ALA A 621 -35.54 -3.77 15.58
C ALA A 621 -34.24 -4.12 16.29
N GLU A 622 -33.99 -5.42 16.52
CA GLU A 622 -32.74 -5.93 17.09
C GLU A 622 -31.55 -5.68 16.17
N GLU A 623 -31.67 -6.00 14.88
CA GLU A 623 -30.65 -5.72 13.87
C GLU A 623 -30.36 -4.22 13.70
N ALA A 624 -31.40 -3.38 13.78
CA ALA A 624 -31.28 -1.93 13.69
C ALA A 624 -30.76 -1.27 14.98
N GLY A 625 -30.64 -2.04 16.09
CA GLY A 625 -30.21 -1.55 17.40
C GLY A 625 -31.18 -0.60 18.07
N ILE A 626 -32.50 -0.68 17.71
CA ILE A 626 -33.56 0.17 18.26
C ILE A 626 -34.52 -0.60 19.20
N ILE A 627 -34.25 -1.89 19.44
CA ILE A 627 -35.12 -2.73 20.24
C ILE A 627 -35.27 -2.21 21.66
N THR A 628 -34.20 -1.72 22.27
CA THR A 628 -34.21 -1.16 23.61
C THR A 628 -35.11 0.09 23.74
N ASP A 629 -35.09 0.94 22.71
CA ASP A 629 -35.97 2.12 22.68
C ASP A 629 -37.46 1.69 22.52
N ILE A 630 -37.72 0.61 21.76
CA ILE A 630 -39.06 0.02 21.62
C ILE A 630 -39.47 -0.59 22.96
N SER A 631 -38.65 -1.39 23.63
CA SER A 631 -38.95 -2.00 24.93
C SER A 631 -39.27 -0.95 25.98
N LEU A 632 -38.50 0.14 26.06
CA LEU A 632 -38.80 1.21 26.99
C LEU A 632 -40.11 1.96 26.66
N TRP A 633 -40.43 2.19 25.40
CA TRP A 633 -41.69 2.76 24.97
C TRP A 633 -42.88 1.81 25.32
N VAL A 634 -42.74 0.50 25.07
CA VAL A 634 -43.76 -0.51 25.45
C VAL A 634 -44.01 -0.53 26.96
N ILE A 635 -42.93 -0.47 27.76
CA ILE A 635 -43.05 -0.41 29.23
C ILE A 635 -43.79 0.86 29.68
N GLU A 636 -43.43 2.04 29.11
CA GLU A 636 -44.11 3.28 29.43
C GLU A 636 -45.60 3.21 29.10
N GLU A 637 -45.94 2.79 27.91
CA GLU A 637 -47.33 2.66 27.46
C GLU A 637 -48.10 1.62 28.30
N ALA A 638 -47.48 0.44 28.58
CA ALA A 638 -48.07 -0.59 29.42
C ALA A 638 -48.37 -0.08 30.83
N LEU A 639 -47.50 0.68 31.45
CA LEU A 639 -47.73 1.30 32.75
C LEU A 639 -48.91 2.29 32.72
N GLN A 640 -49.02 3.12 31.65
CA GLN A 640 -50.18 4.03 31.49
C GLN A 640 -51.47 3.24 31.33
N LEU A 641 -51.50 2.18 30.53
CA LEU A 641 -52.69 1.31 30.38
C LEU A 641 -53.05 0.62 31.69
N ASN A 642 -52.01 0.13 32.41
CA ASN A 642 -52.27 -0.55 33.71
C ASN A 642 -52.86 0.39 34.77
N HIS A 643 -52.40 1.66 34.79
CA HIS A 643 -52.99 2.65 35.69
C HIS A 643 -54.49 2.85 35.45
N LEU A 644 -54.93 2.82 34.19
CA LEU A 644 -56.35 2.90 33.86
C LEU A 644 -57.14 1.65 34.31
N ILE A 645 -56.51 0.46 34.16
CA ILE A 645 -57.13 -0.84 34.52
C ILE A 645 -57.20 -1.00 36.02
N CYS A 646 -56.23 -0.48 36.80
CA CYS A 646 -56.22 -0.53 38.25
C CYS A 646 -57.37 0.17 38.90
N ASN A 647 -58.06 1.11 38.19
CA ASN A 647 -59.31 1.69 38.69
C ASN A 647 -60.47 0.64 38.84
N THR A 648 -60.37 -0.45 38.04
CA THR A 648 -61.39 -1.55 38.05
C THR A 648 -60.90 -2.82 38.76
N ASN A 649 -59.62 -3.10 38.65
CA ASN A 649 -58.92 -4.22 39.30
C ASN A 649 -57.62 -3.70 39.94
N PRO A 650 -57.62 -3.36 41.25
CA PRO A 650 -56.51 -2.71 41.91
C PRO A 650 -55.22 -3.55 41.95
N ASP A 651 -55.30 -4.86 41.90
CA ASP A 651 -54.18 -5.78 42.00
C ASP A 651 -53.74 -6.30 40.62
N HIS A 652 -54.18 -5.64 39.54
CA HIS A 652 -53.88 -6.06 38.18
C HIS A 652 -52.39 -5.97 37.88
N VAL A 653 -51.80 -7.03 37.32
CA VAL A 653 -50.41 -7.11 36.88
C VAL A 653 -50.34 -7.00 35.34
N ILE A 654 -49.42 -6.19 34.84
CA ILE A 654 -49.16 -6.10 33.40
C ILE A 654 -47.79 -6.67 33.09
N SER A 655 -47.75 -7.60 32.15
CA SER A 655 -46.52 -8.22 31.71
C SER A 655 -46.08 -7.68 30.34
N VAL A 656 -44.76 -7.50 30.16
CA VAL A 656 -44.13 -6.93 28.96
C VAL A 656 -42.93 -7.75 28.57
N ASN A 657 -42.86 -8.12 27.32
CA ASN A 657 -41.72 -8.82 26.73
C ASN A 657 -40.54 -7.86 26.53
N ILE A 658 -39.33 -8.29 26.93
CA ILE A 658 -38.06 -7.59 26.69
C ILE A 658 -37.05 -8.48 25.95
N SER A 659 -36.17 -7.87 25.15
CA SER A 659 -35.14 -8.60 24.38
C SER A 659 -33.90 -8.95 25.22
N ALA A 660 -33.14 -9.95 24.80
CA ALA A 660 -31.79 -10.22 25.33
C ALA A 660 -30.88 -8.98 25.30
N GLN A 661 -30.97 -8.21 24.23
CA GLN A 661 -30.18 -6.99 24.07
C GLN A 661 -30.48 -5.93 25.11
N ASP A 662 -31.70 -5.91 25.68
CA ASP A 662 -32.06 -4.99 26.75
C ASP A 662 -31.26 -5.26 28.03
N LEU A 663 -31.07 -6.54 28.36
CA LEU A 663 -30.29 -6.94 29.54
C LEU A 663 -28.79 -6.68 29.39
N GLU A 664 -28.29 -6.62 28.17
CA GLU A 664 -26.88 -6.32 27.84
C GLU A 664 -26.61 -4.82 27.80
N GLN A 665 -27.65 -3.96 27.68
CA GLN A 665 -27.46 -2.51 27.58
C GLN A 665 -27.22 -1.86 28.96
N PRO A 666 -26.07 -1.22 29.19
CA PRO A 666 -25.68 -0.67 30.51
C PRO A 666 -26.67 0.34 31.09
N ASN A 667 -27.42 1.04 30.22
CA ASN A 667 -28.34 2.11 30.63
C ASN A 667 -29.79 1.67 30.71
N PHE A 668 -30.13 0.42 30.36
CA PHE A 668 -31.52 -0.07 30.35
C PHE A 668 -32.14 -0.02 31.73
N VAL A 669 -31.49 -0.62 32.73
CA VAL A 669 -32.00 -0.65 34.12
C VAL A 669 -32.16 0.75 34.70
N ALA A 670 -31.24 1.69 34.37
CA ALA A 670 -31.34 3.07 34.81
C ALA A 670 -32.57 3.81 34.22
N LYS A 671 -32.82 3.62 32.92
CA LYS A 671 -34.00 4.19 32.25
C LYS A 671 -35.30 3.54 32.77
N LEU A 672 -35.32 2.21 32.94
CA LEU A 672 -36.43 1.48 33.55
C LEU A 672 -36.73 2.03 34.94
N THR A 673 -35.73 2.24 35.79
CA THR A 673 -35.87 2.83 37.13
C THR A 673 -36.58 4.20 37.08
N GLN A 674 -36.23 5.04 36.12
CA GLN A 674 -36.89 6.34 35.94
C GLN A 674 -38.35 6.18 35.53
N LEU A 675 -38.67 5.26 34.59
CA LEU A 675 -40.07 5.03 34.16
C LEU A 675 -40.93 4.52 35.29
N VAL A 676 -40.43 3.53 36.04
CA VAL A 676 -41.17 2.90 37.12
C VAL A 676 -41.41 3.88 38.31
N ASN A 677 -40.38 4.63 38.69
CA ASN A 677 -40.48 5.62 39.75
C ASN A 677 -41.41 6.81 39.40
N ASN A 678 -41.58 7.13 38.12
CA ASN A 678 -42.47 8.18 37.65
C ASN A 678 -43.91 7.67 37.41
N SER A 679 -44.13 6.35 37.47
CA SER A 679 -45.43 5.74 37.26
C SER A 679 -46.28 5.76 38.54
N PRO A 680 -47.61 6.01 38.47
CA PRO A 680 -48.52 5.83 39.59
C PRO A 680 -48.83 4.35 39.92
N VAL A 681 -48.39 3.41 39.10
CA VAL A 681 -48.59 1.97 39.25
C VAL A 681 -47.54 1.43 40.22
N ALA A 682 -47.95 0.51 41.13
CA ALA A 682 -46.98 -0.09 42.04
C ALA A 682 -45.98 -0.99 41.28
N ASN A 683 -44.71 -0.97 41.68
CA ASN A 683 -43.64 -1.64 40.96
C ASN A 683 -43.87 -3.13 40.76
N HIS A 684 -44.49 -3.83 41.74
CA HIS A 684 -44.85 -5.26 41.69
C HIS A 684 -45.99 -5.56 40.72
N GLN A 685 -46.65 -4.57 40.18
CA GLN A 685 -47.71 -4.70 39.16
C GLN A 685 -47.16 -4.64 37.72
N LEU A 686 -45.85 -4.44 37.56
CA LEU A 686 -45.11 -4.63 36.31
C LEU A 686 -44.33 -5.93 36.39
N LEU A 687 -44.47 -6.76 35.37
CA LEU A 687 -43.69 -8.00 35.19
C LEU A 687 -43.00 -7.95 33.84
N LEU A 688 -41.69 -8.24 33.82
CA LEU A 688 -40.88 -8.26 32.60
C LEU A 688 -40.64 -9.72 32.20
N GLU A 689 -40.98 -10.07 30.96
CA GLU A 689 -40.85 -11.41 30.41
C GLU A 689 -39.59 -11.52 29.54
N VAL A 690 -38.73 -12.50 29.78
CA VAL A 690 -37.48 -12.76 29.06
C VAL A 690 -37.47 -14.20 28.60
N THR A 691 -37.17 -14.45 27.33
CA THR A 691 -37.10 -15.82 26.81
C THR A 691 -35.96 -16.62 27.43
N GLU A 692 -36.13 -17.94 27.57
CA GLU A 692 -35.11 -18.87 28.04
C GLU A 692 -33.79 -18.72 27.31
N SER A 693 -33.80 -18.62 25.96
CA SER A 693 -32.63 -18.49 25.11
C SER A 693 -31.90 -17.17 25.32
N ALA A 694 -32.61 -16.09 25.59
CA ALA A 694 -32.04 -14.76 25.84
C ALA A 694 -31.15 -14.75 27.09
N MET A 695 -31.56 -15.44 28.14
CA MET A 695 -30.80 -15.53 29.39
C MET A 695 -29.54 -16.40 29.28
N MET A 696 -29.51 -17.33 28.34
CA MET A 696 -28.39 -18.26 28.17
C MET A 696 -27.27 -17.69 27.29
N ASN A 697 -27.50 -16.65 26.51
CA ASN A 697 -26.47 -16.02 25.64
C ASN A 697 -25.36 -15.34 26.45
N ASN A 698 -25.69 -14.59 27.48
CA ASN A 698 -24.75 -13.95 28.40
C ASN A 698 -25.21 -14.05 29.86
N PRO A 699 -25.01 -15.23 30.51
CA PRO A 699 -25.60 -15.52 31.81
C PRO A 699 -25.22 -14.58 32.94
N GLY A 700 -23.99 -14.04 32.90
CA GLY A 700 -23.50 -13.14 33.93
C GLY A 700 -24.17 -11.78 33.91
N ASP A 701 -24.31 -11.17 32.77
CA ASP A 701 -24.93 -9.85 32.62
C ASP A 701 -26.43 -9.94 32.81
N ALA A 702 -27.08 -11.01 32.30
CA ALA A 702 -28.52 -11.27 32.55
C ALA A 702 -28.84 -11.40 34.04
N HIS A 703 -28.05 -12.18 34.81
CA HIS A 703 -28.22 -12.31 36.25
C HIS A 703 -28.11 -10.96 36.98
N LEU A 704 -27.10 -10.15 36.67
CA LEU A 704 -26.92 -8.83 37.28
C LEU A 704 -28.07 -7.88 36.96
N ALA A 705 -28.52 -7.83 35.70
CA ALA A 705 -29.63 -6.98 35.28
C ALA A 705 -30.95 -7.39 35.96
N LEU A 706 -31.28 -8.69 35.97
CA LEU A 706 -32.49 -9.22 36.64
C LEU A 706 -32.46 -8.97 38.14
N ALA A 707 -31.30 -9.13 38.81
CA ALA A 707 -31.17 -8.84 40.23
C ALA A 707 -31.45 -7.36 40.54
N GLN A 708 -30.96 -6.42 39.71
CA GLN A 708 -31.23 -4.99 39.84
C GLN A 708 -32.72 -4.69 39.59
N ILE A 709 -33.37 -5.32 38.59
CA ILE A 709 -34.80 -5.18 38.29
C ILE A 709 -35.63 -5.64 39.49
N ASN A 710 -35.31 -6.80 40.07
CA ASN A 710 -36.00 -7.29 41.26
C ASN A 710 -35.82 -6.39 42.50
N GLN A 711 -34.61 -5.76 42.68
CA GLN A 711 -34.40 -4.76 43.75
C GLN A 711 -35.28 -3.53 43.60
N LEU A 712 -35.73 -3.17 42.39
CA LEU A 712 -36.72 -2.12 42.16
C LEU A 712 -38.14 -2.55 42.56
N GLY A 713 -38.38 -3.81 42.87
CA GLY A 713 -39.69 -4.38 43.13
C GLY A 713 -40.49 -4.76 41.87
N VAL A 714 -39.87 -4.69 40.68
CA VAL A 714 -40.42 -5.16 39.41
C VAL A 714 -40.26 -6.67 39.34
N LYS A 715 -41.30 -7.40 38.97
CA LYS A 715 -41.26 -8.85 38.81
C LYS A 715 -40.66 -9.26 37.49
N THR A 716 -40.10 -10.46 37.45
CA THR A 716 -39.50 -11.02 36.22
C THR A 716 -40.01 -12.44 35.95
N SER A 717 -40.24 -12.79 34.69
CA SER A 717 -40.73 -14.12 34.24
C SER A 717 -39.81 -14.70 33.17
N ILE A 718 -39.66 -16.01 33.21
CA ILE A 718 -39.01 -16.76 32.12
C ILE A 718 -40.07 -17.16 31.10
N ASP A 719 -39.88 -16.72 29.85
CA ASP A 719 -40.82 -17.05 28.76
C ASP A 719 -40.33 -18.21 27.88
N ASP A 720 -41.24 -18.87 27.17
CA ASP A 720 -40.99 -20.00 26.24
C ASP A 720 -40.24 -21.17 26.90
N PHE A 721 -40.42 -21.42 28.18
CA PHE A 721 -39.66 -22.43 28.92
C PHE A 721 -39.88 -23.87 28.40
N GLY A 722 -38.78 -24.61 28.27
CA GLY A 722 -38.75 -26.00 27.77
C GLY A 722 -38.38 -26.10 26.28
N THR A 723 -38.18 -24.97 25.58
CA THR A 723 -37.82 -24.95 24.14
C THR A 723 -36.34 -24.90 23.92
N GLY A 724 -35.54 -24.57 24.94
CA GLY A 724 -34.09 -24.41 24.91
C GLY A 724 -33.31 -25.47 25.69
N TYR A 725 -31.98 -25.28 25.79
CA TYR A 725 -31.08 -26.16 26.55
C TYR A 725 -30.81 -25.58 27.95
N SER A 726 -31.84 -25.42 28.81
CA SER A 726 -31.58 -24.87 30.14
C SER A 726 -30.82 -25.85 31.04
N SER A 727 -29.72 -25.42 31.62
CA SER A 727 -29.12 -26.09 32.76
C SER A 727 -29.95 -25.80 34.00
N LEU A 728 -30.61 -26.82 34.56
CA LEU A 728 -31.39 -26.71 35.79
C LEU A 728 -30.61 -26.07 36.94
N SER A 729 -29.29 -26.26 36.99
CA SER A 729 -28.40 -25.63 37.96
C SER A 729 -28.34 -24.12 37.80
N TYR A 730 -28.47 -23.60 36.57
CA TYR A 730 -28.47 -22.17 36.32
C TYR A 730 -29.83 -21.53 36.65
N LEU A 731 -30.92 -22.19 36.27
CA LEU A 731 -32.27 -21.72 36.58
C LEU A 731 -32.47 -21.45 38.10
N SER A 732 -31.93 -22.30 38.95
CA SER A 732 -32.03 -22.16 40.43
C SER A 732 -31.26 -20.93 40.98
N LEU A 733 -30.40 -20.31 40.18
CA LEU A 733 -29.62 -19.14 40.57
C LEU A 733 -30.24 -17.83 40.06
N LEU A 734 -31.16 -17.90 39.09
CA LEU A 734 -31.78 -16.71 38.52
C LEU A 734 -32.77 -16.07 39.47
N PRO A 735 -32.72 -14.75 39.66
CA PRO A 735 -33.68 -14.03 40.49
C PRO A 735 -34.98 -13.76 39.70
N VAL A 736 -35.76 -14.77 39.44
CA VAL A 736 -37.04 -14.69 38.72
C VAL A 736 -38.21 -15.06 39.64
N ASN A 737 -39.40 -14.59 39.31
CA ASN A 737 -40.61 -14.76 40.12
C ASN A 737 -41.60 -15.72 39.49
N GLU A 738 -41.53 -15.88 38.15
CA GLU A 738 -42.53 -16.59 37.39
C GLU A 738 -41.91 -17.39 36.25
N LEU A 739 -42.57 -18.46 35.83
CA LEU A 739 -42.20 -19.33 34.72
C LEU A 739 -43.40 -19.57 33.83
N LYS A 740 -43.27 -19.22 32.50
CA LYS A 740 -44.31 -19.42 31.49
C LYS A 740 -44.04 -20.72 30.72
N ILE A 741 -45.05 -21.57 30.63
CA ILE A 741 -44.98 -22.83 29.88
C ILE A 741 -45.38 -22.55 28.44
N ASP A 742 -44.48 -22.80 27.48
CA ASP A 742 -44.73 -22.58 26.07
C ASP A 742 -45.96 -23.35 25.56
N LYS A 743 -46.71 -22.72 24.67
CA LYS A 743 -47.95 -23.26 24.08
C LYS A 743 -47.76 -24.64 23.45
N ARG A 744 -46.56 -25.01 22.96
CA ARG A 744 -46.30 -26.34 22.35
C ARG A 744 -46.49 -27.49 23.31
N PHE A 745 -46.37 -27.27 24.61
CA PHE A 745 -46.58 -28.26 25.65
C PHE A 745 -47.99 -28.23 26.19
N VAL A 746 -48.75 -27.17 26.00
CA VAL A 746 -50.15 -26.98 26.41
C VAL A 746 -51.10 -27.41 25.31
N LEU A 747 -50.75 -27.27 24.03
CA LEU A 747 -51.56 -27.76 22.94
C LEU A 747 -51.68 -29.28 23.00
N ASP A 748 -52.94 -29.79 22.82
CA ASP A 748 -53.28 -31.24 22.89
C ASP A 748 -52.84 -31.92 24.20
N ILE A 749 -52.85 -31.18 25.31
CA ILE A 749 -52.51 -31.70 26.63
C ILE A 749 -53.62 -32.64 27.10
N SER A 750 -53.33 -33.93 27.21
CA SER A 750 -54.23 -34.92 27.80
C SER A 750 -53.47 -35.94 28.66
N ALA A 751 -54.10 -36.61 29.59
CA ALA A 751 -53.45 -37.46 30.61
C ALA A 751 -52.60 -38.64 30.09
N LYS A 752 -52.41 -38.79 28.76
CA LYS A 752 -51.62 -39.85 28.14
C LYS A 752 -50.64 -39.37 27.10
N THR A 753 -50.48 -38.09 26.97
CA THR A 753 -49.57 -37.49 25.96
C THR A 753 -48.19 -37.21 26.55
N GLN A 754 -47.17 -37.11 25.68
CA GLN A 754 -45.86 -36.68 26.08
C GLN A 754 -45.90 -35.24 26.64
N ASN A 755 -46.78 -34.38 26.08
CA ASN A 755 -46.94 -32.99 26.53
C ASN A 755 -47.44 -32.93 27.98
N TYR A 756 -48.33 -33.85 28.39
CA TYR A 756 -48.75 -33.93 29.79
C TYR A 756 -47.61 -34.18 30.76
N THR A 757 -46.75 -35.18 30.46
CA THR A 757 -45.60 -35.54 31.31
C THR A 757 -44.57 -34.39 31.36
N ILE A 758 -44.31 -33.68 30.21
CA ILE A 758 -43.42 -32.54 30.19
C ILE A 758 -44.00 -31.40 31.03
N THR A 759 -45.26 -31.03 30.83
CA THR A 759 -45.94 -29.98 31.58
C THR A 759 -45.96 -30.25 33.07
N GLU A 760 -46.31 -31.51 33.48
CA GLU A 760 -46.27 -31.95 34.87
C GLU A 760 -44.84 -31.76 35.46
N THR A 761 -43.85 -32.16 34.73
CA THR A 761 -42.43 -31.98 35.15
C THR A 761 -42.07 -30.55 35.35
N ILE A 762 -42.44 -29.65 34.40
CA ILE A 762 -42.18 -28.19 34.48
C ILE A 762 -42.93 -27.57 35.68
N LEU A 763 -44.20 -27.95 35.92
CA LEU A 763 -44.97 -27.46 37.06
C LEU A 763 -44.36 -27.88 38.39
N ASN A 764 -43.97 -29.16 38.53
CA ASN A 764 -43.25 -29.62 39.70
C ASN A 764 -41.93 -28.89 39.95
N LEU A 765 -41.21 -28.58 38.87
CA LEU A 765 -39.97 -27.78 38.93
C LEU A 765 -40.27 -26.36 39.43
N SER A 766 -41.28 -25.69 38.86
CA SER A 766 -41.70 -24.34 39.26
C SER A 766 -42.09 -24.32 40.78
N GLN A 767 -42.86 -25.24 41.23
CA GLN A 767 -43.23 -25.37 42.65
C GLN A 767 -42.00 -25.56 43.55
N ASN A 768 -41.08 -26.48 43.18
CA ASN A 768 -39.82 -26.72 43.94
C ASN A 768 -38.90 -25.52 44.03
N LEU A 769 -38.92 -24.65 43.02
CA LEU A 769 -38.17 -23.41 42.98
C LEU A 769 -38.90 -22.22 43.61
N GLY A 770 -40.16 -22.37 43.99
CA GLY A 770 -41.00 -21.32 44.57
C GLY A 770 -41.42 -20.25 43.55
N LEU A 771 -41.49 -20.62 42.28
CA LEU A 771 -41.90 -19.76 41.17
C LEU A 771 -43.41 -19.92 40.90
N GLN A 772 -44.06 -18.82 40.50
CA GLN A 772 -45.41 -18.87 39.94
C GLN A 772 -45.36 -19.46 38.53
N SER A 773 -46.40 -20.18 38.16
CA SER A 773 -46.54 -20.87 36.87
C SER A 773 -47.65 -20.25 36.02
N VAL A 774 -47.35 -19.98 34.73
CA VAL A 774 -48.34 -19.54 33.73
C VAL A 774 -48.34 -20.51 32.56
N ALA A 775 -49.50 -21.02 32.18
CA ALA A 775 -49.65 -21.86 31.00
C ALA A 775 -50.15 -21.01 29.80
N GLU A 776 -49.44 -21.08 28.70
CA GLU A 776 -49.80 -20.39 27.48
C GLU A 776 -50.56 -21.27 26.48
N GLY A 777 -51.36 -20.62 25.60
CA GLY A 777 -51.99 -21.31 24.49
C GLY A 777 -53.11 -22.24 24.89
N ILE A 778 -53.84 -21.88 25.94
CA ILE A 778 -55.10 -22.64 26.34
C ILE A 778 -56.14 -22.37 25.26
N GLU A 779 -56.51 -23.39 24.48
CA GLU A 779 -57.47 -23.25 23.37
C GLU A 779 -58.83 -23.90 23.68
N ASP A 780 -58.89 -24.78 24.67
CA ASP A 780 -60.15 -25.49 25.07
C ASP A 780 -60.30 -25.68 26.59
N ALA A 781 -61.48 -26.13 27.01
CA ALA A 781 -61.83 -26.33 28.39
C ALA A 781 -61.02 -27.47 29.02
N ASP A 782 -60.77 -28.55 28.28
CA ASP A 782 -60.06 -29.71 28.77
C ASP A 782 -58.65 -29.42 29.17
N ALA A 783 -57.95 -28.62 28.34
CA ALA A 783 -56.61 -28.11 28.65
C ALA A 783 -56.61 -27.22 29.91
N LEU A 784 -57.59 -26.33 30.05
CA LEU A 784 -57.72 -25.48 31.24
C LEU A 784 -57.91 -26.30 32.51
N TYR A 785 -58.82 -27.33 32.50
CA TYR A 785 -59.07 -28.16 33.69
C TYR A 785 -57.88 -29.05 33.99
N THR A 786 -57.22 -29.62 32.99
CA THR A 786 -56.00 -30.44 33.16
C THR A 786 -54.89 -29.64 33.83
N LEU A 787 -54.59 -28.40 33.35
CA LEU A 787 -53.59 -27.54 33.94
C LEU A 787 -53.91 -27.14 35.38
N ARG A 788 -55.21 -26.82 35.69
CA ARG A 788 -55.62 -26.52 37.02
C ARG A 788 -55.39 -27.74 37.94
N ASP A 789 -55.76 -28.93 37.49
CA ASP A 789 -55.65 -30.17 38.31
C ASP A 789 -54.19 -30.59 38.49
N LEU A 790 -53.26 -30.17 37.56
CA LEU A 790 -51.80 -30.27 37.72
C LEU A 790 -51.19 -29.21 38.65
N GLY A 791 -52.01 -28.23 39.12
CA GLY A 791 -51.57 -27.19 40.04
C GLY A 791 -50.92 -26.02 39.43
N CYS A 792 -51.17 -25.69 38.13
CA CYS A 792 -50.74 -24.50 37.48
C CYS A 792 -51.44 -23.25 38.04
N ASP A 793 -50.73 -22.16 38.35
CA ASP A 793 -51.29 -20.99 39.02
C ASP A 793 -52.15 -20.15 38.09
N TYR A 794 -51.62 -19.79 36.89
CA TYR A 794 -52.25 -18.90 35.94
C TYR A 794 -52.35 -19.52 34.57
N GLY A 795 -53.25 -18.99 33.75
CA GLY A 795 -53.41 -19.42 32.37
C GLY A 795 -53.79 -18.29 31.41
N GLN A 796 -53.33 -18.43 30.20
CA GLN A 796 -53.56 -17.52 29.09
C GLN A 796 -53.85 -18.31 27.81
N GLY A 797 -54.75 -17.85 26.96
CA GLY A 797 -55.05 -18.51 25.70
C GLY A 797 -56.37 -18.09 25.06
N TYR A 798 -56.60 -18.53 23.82
CA TYR A 798 -57.78 -18.12 23.04
C TYR A 798 -59.13 -18.66 23.61
N TYR A 799 -59.05 -19.68 24.41
CA TYR A 799 -60.25 -20.15 25.16
C TYR A 799 -60.65 -19.08 26.19
N ILE A 800 -59.70 -18.38 26.79
CA ILE A 800 -60.03 -17.33 27.80
C ILE A 800 -60.39 -16.02 27.05
N SER A 801 -59.46 -15.52 26.23
CA SER A 801 -59.70 -14.41 25.33
C SER A 801 -58.55 -14.26 24.31
N LYS A 802 -58.88 -13.80 23.12
CA LYS A 802 -57.90 -13.27 22.19
C LYS A 802 -57.34 -11.93 22.72
N PRO A 803 -56.17 -11.47 22.26
CA PRO A 803 -55.68 -10.14 22.57
C PRO A 803 -56.68 -9.04 22.20
N LEU A 804 -56.96 -8.12 23.11
CA LEU A 804 -58.00 -7.10 23.05
C LEU A 804 -57.38 -5.69 23.01
N SER A 805 -58.10 -4.74 22.41
CA SER A 805 -57.80 -3.32 22.62
C SER A 805 -58.14 -2.90 24.05
N LEU A 806 -57.57 -1.79 24.58
CA LEU A 806 -57.93 -1.35 25.96
C LEU A 806 -59.43 -1.19 26.19
N PRO A 807 -60.25 -0.58 25.31
CA PRO A 807 -61.69 -0.49 25.50
C PRO A 807 -62.33 -1.86 25.55
N ASP A 808 -61.96 -2.79 24.69
CA ASP A 808 -62.47 -4.13 24.65
C ASP A 808 -62.03 -4.93 25.87
N TYR A 809 -60.82 -4.73 26.36
CA TYR A 809 -60.31 -5.35 27.57
C TYR A 809 -61.09 -4.93 28.82
N LEU A 810 -61.34 -3.63 28.98
CA LEU A 810 -62.09 -3.09 30.09
C LEU A 810 -63.56 -3.62 30.09
N ASN A 811 -64.21 -3.72 28.92
CA ASN A 811 -65.50 -4.35 28.74
C ASN A 811 -65.46 -5.82 29.08
N TRP A 812 -64.46 -6.55 28.64
CA TRP A 812 -64.29 -7.98 28.95
C TRP A 812 -64.08 -8.18 30.47
N LEU A 813 -63.21 -7.35 31.11
CA LEU A 813 -62.92 -7.39 32.54
C LEU A 813 -64.22 -7.19 33.39
N ALA A 814 -64.99 -6.14 33.08
CA ALA A 814 -66.21 -5.84 33.75
C ALA A 814 -67.26 -7.00 33.65
N ASN A 815 -67.43 -7.60 32.47
CA ASN A 815 -68.25 -8.72 32.22
C ASN A 815 -67.76 -10.01 32.90
N HIS A 816 -66.46 -10.19 33.00
CA HIS A 816 -65.88 -11.38 33.66
C HIS A 816 -66.06 -11.31 35.18
N LEU A 817 -65.75 -10.16 35.77
CA LEU A 817 -65.96 -9.92 37.19
C LEU A 817 -67.43 -10.00 37.60
N ALA A 818 -68.36 -9.71 36.71
CA ALA A 818 -69.81 -9.82 36.99
C ALA A 818 -70.34 -11.34 36.94
N ARG A 819 -69.49 -12.25 36.35
CA ARG A 819 -69.83 -13.68 36.20
C ARG A 819 -69.19 -14.58 37.27
N ILE A 820 -68.12 -14.10 37.92
CA ILE A 820 -67.51 -14.76 39.10
C ILE A 820 -68.25 -14.35 40.35
#